data_10580d7f705bd896820ecca933efb28b
#
_entry.id   10580d7f705bd896820ecca933efb28b
#
_cell.length_a   1.000
_cell.length_b   1.000
_cell.length_c   1.000
_cell.angle_alpha   90.00
_cell.angle_beta   90.00
_cell.angle_gamma   90.00
#
_symmetry.space_group_name_H-M   'P 1'
#
loop_
_entity.id
_entity.type
_entity.pdbx_description
1 polymer ?
#
loop_
_entity_poly.entity_id
_entity_poly.type
_entity_poly.pdbx_seq_one_letter_code
_entity_poly.pdbx_strand_id
1 'polypeptide(L)'
;MNTARSKKASEPFPRLLLPTGVFLALSGAGIVPAHATCSQAGTTVTCSGVANPLAPSFSSNLNNINATVNPGASVGVLLGLGGTAMSLTGNNTTLTNNGTIDPSALGSGLGVLSSGAVIGNAAASSVNVTNNGVMNGSTGVAISGVTGMALSVQNGTGGTSTITNTGSIGSSALVGATLIGADAPVVAAYGGGTVNMTNSGTISGRVSFGSNNAPGGGNTFTNSGVINGSVSMGANSTNTFNAITGSQVNTAGGTGGAFNITVGANTLNVAQTGIVDGGSGGNNTLNLQQGASANGTIAVNNYINFNHLNVQGGNWTINGASTAQDATLSGGVAIINDNASLGTGNITGNGGALQAGTAGLNVSNNVSLGVGGLTVQGTTGLTLSGTVSGGGALTKNDGGTLTLSGANSYTGGTNLNAGGLVIGNNSALGIGTLNVNASASLDTSTNVTLGNTVNLASGSTLSIGGSNSLGLTGAINGSGGLVKNGAATTTLSGVNTYTGGTTINSGTLALNGAGSLSATGTVNLTGAGATFDVSAASGAQTIGSLAGAAGTNVNLGVNSLTLGGTGNATYAGTIGGSGSVTLSGTGVQSLTGTNVYTGGTNLNGGNLVVGSNTALGSGAVNVNGSSTLDATTNVTLANGVNLATGTTLTLGGGTDLGLGGVISGGGGLVKNGAAALTLNGANNYTGGTTLNAGSLVLGNGSALGTGALTVGGAATLDTNASLSVGNAIGLGTGATLTLGGSNALGLSGAISGTGALVKNGASTTTLTGANTYTGGTTINAGTLALGAGGSLSSTGTVNLVNAGATLDISAGSAQSIGALSGGVGTSVSLGANALTLGGTASGTFSGTIGGTGSLTLAGTGTQTLNGANTYTGGTNLNSGSLVLGNNGALGSGALNVGGAATLDTNASLSVGNA
;
A
#
# COMPACT_ATOMS: atom_id res chain seq x y z
N MET A 1 7.44 -8.67 48.71
CA MET A 1 8.52 -8.19 49.56
C MET A 1 8.17 -6.82 50.08
N ASN A 2 8.01 -6.80 51.39
CA ASN A 2 8.06 -5.69 52.33
C ASN A 2 7.14 -4.48 52.10
N THR A 3 6.01 -4.41 52.78
CA THR A 3 5.72 -4.19 54.22
C THR A 3 6.16 -2.82 54.74
N ALA A 4 5.18 -2.01 55.12
CA ALA A 4 4.91 -1.51 56.48
C ALA A 4 3.88 -0.39 56.43
N ARG A 5 2.67 -0.55 56.94
CA ARG A 5 2.14 -0.35 58.32
C ARG A 5 2.52 1.03 58.89
N SER A 6 1.63 1.84 59.18
CA SER A 6 0.53 2.00 60.13
C SER A 6 0.76 3.26 60.94
N LYS A 7 -0.28 4.10 61.19
CA LYS A 7 -0.89 4.20 62.51
C LYS A 7 -2.01 5.23 62.55
N LYS A 8 -3.09 4.79 63.09
CA LYS A 8 -4.21 5.56 63.65
C LYS A 8 -3.76 6.54 64.72
N ALA A 9 -4.43 7.68 64.81
CA ALA A 9 -4.72 8.30 66.12
C ALA A 9 -6.06 9.05 66.02
N SER A 10 -6.89 8.74 66.93
CA SER A 10 -8.24 9.05 67.28
C SER A 10 -8.42 10.45 67.84
N GLU A 11 -9.51 11.05 67.49
CA GLU A 11 -10.47 11.92 68.22
C GLU A 11 -9.98 12.75 69.42
N PRO A 12 -10.70 13.86 69.76
CA PRO A 12 -12.12 13.93 70.00
C PRO A 12 -12.83 15.28 69.67
N PHE A 13 -14.12 15.17 69.49
CA PHE A 13 -15.07 16.29 69.54
C PHE A 13 -14.97 17.12 70.85
N PRO A 14 -15.30 18.42 70.82
CA PRO A 14 -16.02 19.04 71.93
C PRO A 14 -17.34 19.71 71.54
N ARG A 15 -18.23 19.41 72.28
CA ARG A 15 -19.59 19.85 72.60
C ARG A 15 -19.91 21.32 72.27
N LEU A 16 -21.10 21.43 71.69
CA LEU A 16 -22.05 22.50 71.68
C LEU A 16 -22.05 23.36 72.99
N LEU A 17 -21.92 24.66 72.81
CA LEU A 17 -22.36 25.64 73.76
C LEU A 17 -22.98 26.84 73.06
N LEU A 18 -24.31 27.00 73.17
CA LEU A 18 -25.00 28.23 72.90
C LEU A 18 -24.59 29.30 73.95
N PRO A 19 -24.47 30.55 73.54
CA PRO A 19 -24.78 31.64 74.38
C PRO A 19 -25.97 32.46 73.88
N THR A 20 -26.90 32.58 74.78
CA THR A 20 -28.00 33.53 74.86
C THR A 20 -27.53 34.97 74.63
N GLY A 21 -28.37 35.69 73.95
CA GLY A 21 -28.64 37.07 73.84
C GLY A 21 -27.65 38.14 74.29
N VAL A 22 -27.32 39.02 73.34
CA VAL A 22 -27.01 40.43 73.73
C VAL A 22 -27.72 41.34 72.75
N PHE A 23 -28.72 42.06 73.30
CA PHE A 23 -29.16 43.34 72.72
C PHE A 23 -28.00 44.34 72.89
N LEU A 24 -27.54 44.91 71.83
CA LEU A 24 -26.65 46.07 71.92
C LEU A 24 -27.29 47.28 71.22
N ALA A 25 -27.61 48.30 72.00
CA ALA A 25 -28.02 49.56 71.44
C ALA A 25 -26.89 50.25 70.66
N LEU A 26 -27.14 50.68 69.45
CA LEU A 26 -26.26 51.58 68.74
C LEU A 26 -26.51 53.03 69.11
N SER A 27 -25.51 53.65 69.62
CA SER A 27 -25.38 55.10 69.56
C SER A 27 -23.99 55.46 68.99
N GLY A 28 -23.95 56.17 67.90
CA GLY A 28 -22.84 57.07 67.60
C GLY A 28 -22.11 56.90 66.27
N ALA A 29 -22.32 57.83 65.39
CA ALA A 29 -21.45 58.39 64.32
C ALA A 29 -21.23 57.65 63.04
N GLY A 30 -21.98 57.92 62.02
CA GLY A 30 -21.57 58.50 60.77
C GLY A 30 -20.65 57.74 59.94
N ILE A 31 -21.09 56.62 59.36
CA ILE A 31 -20.83 56.21 57.92
C ILE A 31 -22.15 55.56 57.51
N VAL A 32 -22.91 56.22 56.66
CA VAL A 32 -24.11 55.65 56.06
C VAL A 32 -23.65 54.64 55.06
N PRO A 33 -23.87 53.34 55.27
CA PRO A 33 -23.65 52.40 54.13
C PRO A 33 -24.63 52.78 53.07
N ALA A 34 -24.18 52.90 51.83
CA ALA A 34 -25.02 53.15 50.67
C ALA A 34 -26.02 51.95 50.58
N HIS A 35 -27.25 52.19 50.98
CA HIS A 35 -28.32 51.19 50.87
C HIS A 35 -28.69 50.95 49.41
N ALA A 36 -28.94 49.70 49.01
CA ALA A 36 -29.54 49.44 47.70
C ALA A 36 -30.93 50.09 47.68
N THR A 37 -31.00 51.11 46.89
CA THR A 37 -32.29 51.74 46.56
C THR A 37 -32.47 51.55 45.05
N CYS A 38 -33.64 50.96 44.72
CA CYS A 38 -34.06 51.00 43.29
C CYS A 38 -34.80 52.33 43.10
N SER A 39 -34.26 53.19 42.32
CA SER A 39 -34.90 54.45 41.92
C SER A 39 -35.55 54.31 40.54
N GLN A 40 -36.75 54.83 40.39
CA GLN A 40 -37.43 54.84 39.09
C GLN A 40 -37.58 56.26 38.58
N ALA A 41 -37.09 56.49 37.38
CA ALA A 41 -37.26 57.76 36.63
C ALA A 41 -37.93 57.45 35.29
N GLY A 42 -39.25 57.68 35.19
CA GLY A 42 -40.02 57.26 34.01
C GLY A 42 -40.02 55.74 33.84
N THR A 43 -39.52 55.26 32.73
CA THR A 43 -39.39 53.83 32.43
C THR A 43 -38.03 53.26 32.80
N THR A 44 -37.11 54.05 33.31
CA THR A 44 -35.78 53.58 33.71
C THR A 44 -35.75 53.30 35.23
N VAL A 45 -35.29 52.13 35.59
CA VAL A 45 -35.08 51.69 37.01
C VAL A 45 -33.63 51.39 37.20
N THR A 46 -33.02 51.96 38.24
CA THR A 46 -31.62 51.67 38.59
C THR A 46 -31.53 51.28 40.06
N CYS A 47 -31.04 50.12 40.34
CA CYS A 47 -30.77 49.63 41.70
C CYS A 47 -29.27 49.74 42.01
N SER A 48 -28.89 50.39 43.10
CA SER A 48 -27.51 50.59 43.51
C SER A 48 -27.34 50.51 45.01
N GLY A 49 -26.21 49.95 45.50
CA GLY A 49 -25.92 49.78 46.92
C GLY A 49 -26.39 48.42 47.49
N VAL A 50 -26.11 48.16 48.78
CA VAL A 50 -26.44 46.88 49.44
C VAL A 50 -27.87 46.96 49.98
N ALA A 51 -28.63 45.83 49.98
CA ALA A 51 -30.03 45.76 50.35
C ALA A 51 -30.30 46.37 51.72
N ASN A 52 -31.29 47.28 51.73
CA ASN A 52 -31.81 47.84 52.99
C ASN A 52 -32.78 46.83 53.61
N PRO A 53 -32.54 46.38 54.88
CA PRO A 53 -33.43 45.44 55.52
C PRO A 53 -34.87 45.94 55.67
N LEU A 54 -35.12 47.23 55.53
CA LEU A 54 -36.48 47.87 55.78
C LEU A 54 -37.21 48.17 54.44
N ALA A 55 -36.61 48.16 53.26
CA ALA A 55 -37.25 48.35 51.95
C ALA A 55 -36.49 47.63 50.89
N PRO A 56 -36.41 46.33 50.83
CA PRO A 56 -35.51 45.58 50.06
C PRO A 56 -35.99 45.24 48.64
N SER A 57 -37.32 45.27 48.39
CA SER A 57 -37.90 44.82 47.07
C SER A 57 -38.32 46.01 46.21
N PHE A 58 -38.34 45.72 44.87
CA PHE A 58 -38.85 46.70 43.93
C PHE A 58 -39.97 46.11 43.08
N SER A 59 -41.04 46.91 42.83
CA SER A 59 -42.17 46.51 42.00
C SER A 59 -42.63 47.67 41.12
N SER A 60 -42.89 47.37 39.84
CA SER A 60 -43.47 48.28 38.87
C SER A 60 -44.30 47.50 37.82
N ASN A 61 -45.45 48.09 37.43
CA ASN A 61 -46.35 47.56 36.40
C ASN A 61 -46.41 48.45 35.18
N LEU A 62 -45.48 49.40 35.05
CA LEU A 62 -45.41 50.27 33.89
C LEU A 62 -44.89 49.51 32.68
N ASN A 63 -45.41 49.85 31.48
CA ASN A 63 -44.90 49.31 30.22
C ASN A 63 -43.57 49.95 29.85
N ASN A 64 -42.78 49.24 29.03
CA ASN A 64 -41.46 49.63 28.52
C ASN A 64 -40.42 49.89 29.66
N ILE A 65 -40.53 49.23 30.80
CA ILE A 65 -39.57 49.34 31.90
C ILE A 65 -38.22 48.77 31.46
N ASN A 66 -37.17 49.52 31.77
CA ASN A 66 -35.77 49.09 31.65
C ASN A 66 -35.10 49.17 33.02
N ALA A 67 -34.97 48.03 33.69
CA ALA A 67 -34.44 47.92 35.06
C ALA A 67 -33.02 47.35 35.04
N THR A 68 -32.12 48.00 35.75
CA THR A 68 -30.71 47.59 35.91
C THR A 68 -30.38 47.47 37.39
N VAL A 69 -29.89 46.28 37.79
CA VAL A 69 -29.24 46.05 39.08
C VAL A 69 -27.74 46.17 38.85
N ASN A 70 -27.12 47.19 39.43
CA ASN A 70 -25.70 47.49 39.19
C ASN A 70 -24.77 46.46 39.89
N PRO A 71 -23.50 46.34 39.45
CA PRO A 71 -22.50 45.49 40.13
C PRO A 71 -22.41 45.91 41.62
N GLY A 72 -22.38 44.88 42.49
CA GLY A 72 -22.36 45.11 43.96
C GLY A 72 -23.68 45.52 44.58
N ALA A 73 -24.74 45.83 43.80
CA ALA A 73 -26.05 46.05 44.33
C ALA A 73 -26.75 44.75 44.71
N SER A 74 -27.57 44.77 45.75
CA SER A 74 -28.37 43.62 46.20
C SER A 74 -29.83 44.02 46.37
N VAL A 75 -30.76 43.29 45.75
CA VAL A 75 -32.20 43.45 45.85
C VAL A 75 -32.78 42.20 46.53
N GLY A 76 -33.58 42.37 47.59
CA GLY A 76 -34.10 41.27 48.37
C GLY A 76 -35.56 41.42 48.87
N VAL A 77 -35.96 40.72 49.94
CA VAL A 77 -37.29 40.75 50.49
C VAL A 77 -37.20 41.00 51.99
N LEU A 78 -38.06 41.82 52.53
CA LEU A 78 -38.17 42.02 53.98
C LEU A 78 -38.59 40.71 54.68
N LEU A 79 -37.76 40.18 55.54
CA LEU A 79 -38.03 39.00 56.37
C LEU A 79 -38.36 37.69 55.62
N GLY A 80 -38.27 37.65 54.34
CA GLY A 80 -38.32 36.40 53.54
C GLY A 80 -39.61 35.59 53.59
N LEU A 81 -40.72 36.15 53.88
CA LEU A 81 -42.03 35.48 53.97
C LEU A 81 -42.89 35.82 52.75
N GLY A 82 -42.85 35.01 51.70
CA GLY A 82 -43.77 35.03 50.54
C GLY A 82 -43.66 36.21 49.58
N GLY A 83 -42.60 37.01 49.61
CA GLY A 83 -42.44 38.22 48.83
C GLY A 83 -41.67 37.96 47.48
N THR A 84 -41.56 39.00 46.64
CA THR A 84 -40.78 39.02 45.45
C THR A 84 -39.73 40.13 45.51
N ALA A 85 -38.45 39.82 45.26
CA ALA A 85 -37.40 40.80 45.36
C ALA A 85 -37.50 41.84 44.22
N MET A 86 -37.74 41.39 42.97
CA MET A 86 -37.93 42.24 41.81
C MET A 86 -39.23 41.86 41.06
N SER A 87 -40.19 42.74 40.94
CA SER A 87 -41.47 42.51 40.26
C SER A 87 -41.68 43.55 39.16
N LEU A 88 -41.61 43.15 37.90
CA LEU A 88 -41.77 44.03 36.74
C LEU A 88 -42.84 43.45 35.84
N THR A 89 -44.11 43.84 36.04
CA THR A 89 -45.25 43.17 35.40
C THR A 89 -45.86 43.97 34.24
N GLY A 90 -45.22 45.02 33.76
CA GLY A 90 -45.58 45.76 32.53
C GLY A 90 -45.22 45.03 31.24
N ASN A 91 -45.72 45.50 30.09
CA ASN A 91 -45.36 45.04 28.74
C ASN A 91 -44.00 45.59 28.33
N ASN A 92 -43.30 44.89 27.40
CA ASN A 92 -41.98 45.26 26.87
C ASN A 92 -40.94 45.53 27.96
N THR A 93 -40.81 44.66 28.87
CA THR A 93 -39.99 44.81 30.09
C THR A 93 -38.56 44.27 29.82
N THR A 94 -37.56 45.05 30.24
CA THR A 94 -36.14 44.65 30.24
C THR A 94 -35.60 44.66 31.67
N LEU A 95 -34.95 43.57 32.07
CA LEU A 95 -34.20 43.46 33.32
C LEU A 95 -32.73 43.08 33.02
N THR A 96 -31.77 43.88 33.48
CA THR A 96 -30.36 43.59 33.49
C THR A 96 -29.83 43.47 34.90
N ASN A 97 -29.49 42.26 35.35
CA ASN A 97 -28.92 42.01 36.65
C ASN A 97 -27.40 41.84 36.56
N ASN A 98 -26.63 42.82 37.03
CA ASN A 98 -25.18 42.76 37.17
C ASN A 98 -24.77 42.59 38.64
N GLY A 99 -25.73 42.60 39.58
CA GLY A 99 -25.56 42.47 40.99
C GLY A 99 -26.18 41.19 41.54
N THR A 100 -26.93 41.31 42.63
CA THR A 100 -27.59 40.18 43.29
C THR A 100 -29.09 40.45 43.44
N ILE A 101 -29.91 39.53 42.96
CA ILE A 101 -31.34 39.47 43.26
C ILE A 101 -31.54 38.21 44.11
N ASP A 102 -31.76 38.36 45.42
CA ASP A 102 -31.85 37.23 46.33
C ASP A 102 -32.84 37.54 47.47
N PRO A 103 -34.00 36.84 47.55
CA PRO A 103 -34.95 37.06 48.54
C PRO A 103 -34.50 36.68 49.96
N SER A 104 -33.40 35.98 50.10
CA SER A 104 -32.82 35.56 51.39
C SER A 104 -31.76 36.51 51.91
N ALA A 105 -31.56 37.68 51.33
CA ALA A 105 -30.41 38.60 51.53
C ALA A 105 -30.19 39.07 52.98
N LEU A 106 -30.96 38.65 53.92
CA LEU A 106 -30.81 38.98 55.35
C LEU A 106 -30.33 37.83 56.25
N GLY A 107 -29.95 36.69 55.71
CA GLY A 107 -29.36 35.61 56.49
C GLY A 107 -30.26 34.97 57.50
N SER A 108 -31.51 35.26 57.45
CA SER A 108 -32.49 34.83 58.50
C SER A 108 -33.21 33.56 58.08
N GLY A 109 -32.68 32.54 57.61
CA GLY A 109 -33.25 31.17 57.43
C GLY A 109 -34.78 30.96 57.43
N LEU A 110 -35.61 32.02 57.36
CA LEU A 110 -37.04 32.01 57.46
C LEU A 110 -37.79 32.37 56.16
N GLY A 111 -37.16 32.43 55.06
CA GLY A 111 -37.78 32.77 53.78
C GLY A 111 -38.48 31.57 53.13
N VAL A 112 -39.74 31.37 53.40
CA VAL A 112 -40.56 30.34 52.76
C VAL A 112 -41.28 30.97 51.56
N LEU A 113 -41.10 30.42 50.35
CA LEU A 113 -41.78 30.82 49.09
C LEU A 113 -41.49 32.25 48.58
N SER A 114 -40.29 32.77 48.78
CA SER A 114 -39.94 34.10 48.28
C SER A 114 -39.27 34.02 46.94
N SER A 115 -39.74 34.78 45.94
CA SER A 115 -39.26 34.77 44.54
C SER A 115 -38.16 35.80 44.35
N GLY A 116 -37.21 35.48 43.50
CA GLY A 116 -36.16 36.39 43.03
C GLY A 116 -36.76 37.45 42.13
N ALA A 117 -37.03 37.14 40.88
CA ALA A 117 -37.62 38.06 39.90
C ALA A 117 -38.90 37.49 39.25
N VAL A 118 -39.92 38.32 39.15
CA VAL A 118 -41.19 38.06 38.45
C VAL A 118 -41.36 39.12 37.37
N ILE A 119 -41.35 38.71 36.12
CA ILE A 119 -41.24 39.59 34.94
C ILE A 119 -42.36 39.32 33.95
N GLY A 120 -42.93 40.40 33.37
CA GLY A 120 -43.95 40.34 32.33
C GLY A 120 -45.36 40.02 32.84
N ASN A 121 -46.29 39.79 31.92
CA ASN A 121 -47.70 39.50 32.19
C ASN A 121 -48.32 38.63 31.09
N ALA A 122 -49.64 38.41 31.13
CA ALA A 122 -50.34 37.56 30.16
C ALA A 122 -50.54 38.18 28.77
N ALA A 123 -50.15 39.45 28.57
CA ALA A 123 -50.24 40.10 27.25
C ALA A 123 -48.99 39.74 26.39
N ALA A 124 -49.21 39.68 25.07
CA ALA A 124 -48.08 39.49 24.15
C ALA A 124 -47.17 40.72 24.14
N SER A 125 -45.90 40.55 24.43
CA SER A 125 -44.94 41.65 24.52
C SER A 125 -43.50 41.15 24.28
N SER A 126 -42.53 42.09 24.31
CA SER A 126 -41.11 41.74 24.33
C SER A 126 -40.57 41.77 25.74
N VAL A 127 -40.15 40.65 26.27
CA VAL A 127 -39.56 40.54 27.61
C VAL A 127 -38.08 40.14 27.49
N ASN A 128 -37.20 40.96 28.05
CA ASN A 128 -35.77 40.72 28.01
C ASN A 128 -35.19 40.61 29.42
N VAL A 129 -34.53 39.50 29.74
CA VAL A 129 -33.85 39.28 31.02
C VAL A 129 -32.41 38.92 30.79
N THR A 130 -31.46 39.71 31.28
CA THR A 130 -30.04 39.43 31.29
C THR A 130 -29.54 39.32 32.72
N ASN A 131 -29.05 38.13 33.08
CA ASN A 131 -28.42 37.88 34.37
C ASN A 131 -26.92 37.68 34.20
N ASN A 132 -26.15 38.68 34.57
CA ASN A 132 -24.68 38.64 34.64
C ASN A 132 -24.17 38.44 36.07
N GLY A 133 -25.05 38.55 37.05
CA GLY A 133 -24.76 38.43 38.49
C GLY A 133 -25.38 37.18 39.10
N VAL A 134 -25.93 37.32 40.29
CA VAL A 134 -26.58 36.24 41.04
C VAL A 134 -28.08 36.47 41.08
N MET A 135 -28.85 35.43 40.78
CA MET A 135 -30.32 35.45 40.93
C MET A 135 -30.78 34.19 41.65
N ASN A 136 -31.31 34.34 42.82
CA ASN A 136 -31.81 33.25 43.67
C ASN A 136 -33.29 33.35 43.93
N GLY A 137 -33.91 32.18 44.15
CA GLY A 137 -35.24 32.07 44.76
C GLY A 137 -35.17 31.28 46.07
N SER A 138 -36.23 31.26 46.83
CA SER A 138 -36.34 30.43 48.03
C SER A 138 -37.50 29.46 47.91
N THR A 139 -37.23 28.23 47.49
CA THR A 139 -38.24 27.18 47.31
C THR A 139 -38.59 26.54 48.68
N GLY A 140 -39.87 26.58 49.10
CA GLY A 140 -40.35 25.95 50.32
C GLY A 140 -41.00 24.58 50.08
N VAL A 141 -41.58 24.03 51.13
CA VAL A 141 -42.15 22.68 51.26
C VAL A 141 -43.35 22.42 50.31
N ALA A 142 -44.04 23.47 49.86
CA ALA A 142 -45.21 23.36 48.98
C ALA A 142 -45.09 24.37 47.85
N ILE A 143 -44.86 23.90 46.66
CA ILE A 143 -44.82 24.74 45.44
C ILE A 143 -46.29 24.97 45.02
N SER A 144 -46.78 26.16 45.22
CA SER A 144 -48.07 26.63 44.70
C SER A 144 -47.73 27.64 43.57
N GLY A 145 -47.94 27.29 42.34
CA GLY A 145 -47.59 28.15 41.25
C GLY A 145 -46.06 28.36 41.09
N VAL A 146 -45.63 29.55 40.72
CA VAL A 146 -44.21 29.92 40.45
C VAL A 146 -43.59 30.67 41.65
N THR A 147 -44.22 30.65 42.83
CA THR A 147 -43.64 31.28 44.01
C THR A 147 -42.40 30.54 44.51
N GLY A 148 -41.42 31.29 44.96
CA GLY A 148 -40.15 30.75 45.42
C GLY A 148 -39.07 30.54 44.35
N MET A 149 -39.38 30.75 43.09
CA MET A 149 -38.41 30.62 42.00
C MET A 149 -37.47 31.82 41.92
N ALA A 150 -36.24 31.57 41.40
CA ALA A 150 -35.29 32.64 41.13
C ALA A 150 -35.78 33.58 40.03
N LEU A 151 -36.34 33.02 38.97
CA LEU A 151 -36.88 33.78 37.85
C LEU A 151 -38.21 33.18 37.37
N SER A 152 -39.20 34.03 37.28
CA SER A 152 -40.49 33.71 36.70
C SER A 152 -40.83 34.72 35.60
N VAL A 153 -41.06 34.27 34.39
CA VAL A 153 -41.39 35.11 33.23
C VAL A 153 -42.74 34.72 32.67
N GLN A 154 -43.66 35.68 32.60
CA GLN A 154 -44.95 35.48 31.94
C GLN A 154 -45.06 36.32 30.66
N ASN A 155 -45.46 35.68 29.55
CA ASN A 155 -45.64 36.38 28.31
C ASN A 155 -46.70 35.68 27.46
N GLY A 156 -47.65 36.43 26.88
CA GLY A 156 -48.77 35.87 26.15
C GLY A 156 -48.41 35.36 24.78
N THR A 157 -49.35 34.61 24.16
CA THR A 157 -49.21 34.05 22.82
C THR A 157 -48.86 35.14 21.78
N GLY A 158 -47.80 34.95 21.01
CA GLY A 158 -47.24 35.91 20.06
C GLY A 158 -46.18 36.85 20.61
N GLY A 159 -46.00 36.87 21.98
CA GLY A 159 -44.88 37.58 22.58
C GLY A 159 -43.59 36.78 22.58
N THR A 160 -42.46 37.47 22.80
CA THR A 160 -41.13 36.84 22.86
C THR A 160 -40.45 37.18 24.18
N SER A 161 -39.97 36.15 24.87
CA SER A 161 -39.13 36.27 26.07
C SER A 161 -37.72 35.85 25.77
N THR A 162 -36.75 36.75 25.88
CA THR A 162 -35.32 36.49 25.71
C THR A 162 -34.65 36.48 27.08
N ILE A 163 -34.06 35.36 27.48
CA ILE A 163 -33.39 35.16 28.75
C ILE A 163 -31.92 34.82 28.52
N THR A 164 -31.03 35.65 29.01
CA THR A 164 -29.58 35.41 28.93
C THR A 164 -29.00 35.28 30.32
N ASN A 165 -28.38 34.16 30.62
CA ASN A 165 -27.65 33.92 31.86
C ASN A 165 -26.17 33.74 31.60
N THR A 166 -25.34 34.69 32.06
CA THR A 166 -23.89 34.57 32.11
C THR A 166 -23.36 34.44 33.53
N GLY A 167 -24.21 34.73 34.56
CA GLY A 167 -23.92 34.61 35.95
C GLY A 167 -24.47 33.31 36.56
N SER A 168 -25.11 33.41 37.70
CA SER A 168 -25.70 32.25 38.38
C SER A 168 -27.19 32.45 38.65
N ILE A 169 -27.97 31.38 38.41
CA ILE A 169 -29.38 31.27 38.82
C ILE A 169 -29.50 30.04 39.71
N GLY A 170 -30.11 30.20 40.89
CA GLY A 170 -30.21 29.11 41.83
C GLY A 170 -31.29 29.28 42.91
N SER A 171 -31.20 28.46 43.93
CA SER A 171 -32.06 28.55 45.11
C SER A 171 -31.23 28.72 46.37
N SER A 172 -31.64 29.62 47.25
CA SER A 172 -31.10 29.74 48.60
C SER A 172 -31.56 28.57 49.46
N ALA A 173 -30.63 27.94 50.18
CA ALA A 173 -30.95 26.84 51.11
C ALA A 173 -31.69 27.39 52.31
N LEU A 174 -32.90 26.88 52.58
CA LEU A 174 -33.71 27.23 53.71
C LEU A 174 -33.94 26.05 54.67
N VAL A 175 -34.11 26.33 55.96
CA VAL A 175 -34.43 25.30 56.96
C VAL A 175 -35.80 24.70 56.65
N GLY A 176 -35.90 23.40 56.47
CA GLY A 176 -37.13 22.68 56.14
C GLY A 176 -37.49 22.58 54.64
N ALA A 177 -36.70 23.09 53.76
CA ALA A 177 -36.92 22.93 52.30
C ALA A 177 -36.76 21.47 51.86
N THR A 178 -37.72 20.91 51.13
CA THR A 178 -37.67 19.55 50.58
C THR A 178 -37.06 19.49 49.20
N LEU A 179 -37.01 20.63 48.49
CA LEU A 179 -36.41 20.76 47.16
C LEU A 179 -35.34 21.84 47.21
N ILE A 180 -34.08 21.46 47.17
CA ILE A 180 -32.92 22.36 47.26
C ILE A 180 -31.91 22.03 46.14
N GLY A 181 -31.07 23.00 45.82
CA GLY A 181 -29.99 22.82 44.82
C GLY A 181 -30.53 22.33 43.49
N ALA A 182 -30.01 21.23 43.00
CA ALA A 182 -30.39 20.66 41.71
C ALA A 182 -31.86 20.27 41.59
N ASP A 183 -32.52 19.97 42.68
CA ASP A 183 -33.92 19.52 42.70
C ASP A 183 -34.94 20.69 42.82
N ALA A 184 -34.47 21.89 43.07
CA ALA A 184 -35.33 23.06 43.18
C ALA A 184 -35.77 23.59 41.80
N PRO A 185 -37.04 23.90 41.58
CA PRO A 185 -37.46 24.66 40.38
C PRO A 185 -37.00 26.12 40.54
N VAL A 186 -36.16 26.59 39.63
CA VAL A 186 -35.54 27.93 39.74
C VAL A 186 -35.93 28.89 38.62
N VAL A 187 -36.29 28.37 37.42
CA VAL A 187 -36.76 29.19 36.29
C VAL A 187 -38.08 28.66 35.79
N ALA A 188 -39.07 29.56 35.66
CA ALA A 188 -40.34 29.31 34.99
C ALA A 188 -40.59 30.39 33.92
N ALA A 189 -40.88 29.97 32.69
CA ALA A 189 -41.35 30.91 31.64
C ALA A 189 -42.64 30.36 31.03
N TYR A 190 -43.73 31.11 31.02
CA TYR A 190 -45.07 30.62 30.66
C TYR A 190 -45.97 31.70 30.06
N GLY A 191 -47.15 31.31 29.61
CA GLY A 191 -48.15 32.23 29.06
C GLY A 191 -48.42 32.05 27.57
N GLY A 192 -47.74 31.14 26.92
CA GLY A 192 -47.96 30.81 25.53
C GLY A 192 -47.08 31.57 24.50
N GLY A 193 -46.22 32.48 24.97
CA GLY A 193 -45.24 33.16 24.13
C GLY A 193 -43.96 32.33 23.85
N THR A 194 -43.16 32.77 22.92
CA THR A 194 -41.87 32.16 22.58
C THR A 194 -40.85 32.45 23.70
N VAL A 195 -40.13 31.44 24.13
CA VAL A 195 -39.02 31.57 25.07
C VAL A 195 -37.70 31.24 24.39
N ASN A 196 -36.78 32.20 24.40
CA ASN A 196 -35.39 32.02 23.94
C ASN A 196 -34.45 32.20 25.12
N MET A 197 -33.88 31.10 25.62
CA MET A 197 -32.96 31.16 26.74
C MET A 197 -31.56 30.77 26.32
N THR A 198 -30.55 31.55 26.70
CA THR A 198 -29.13 31.26 26.55
C THR A 198 -28.50 31.20 27.94
N ASN A 199 -27.82 30.10 28.24
CA ASN A 199 -27.05 29.91 29.46
C ASN A 199 -25.56 29.69 29.12
N SER A 200 -24.71 30.61 29.51
CA SER A 200 -23.24 30.45 29.50
C SER A 200 -22.66 30.44 30.92
N GLY A 201 -23.50 30.73 31.94
CA GLY A 201 -23.16 30.69 33.35
C GLY A 201 -23.59 29.38 34.01
N THR A 202 -24.03 29.46 35.26
CA THR A 202 -24.47 28.31 36.05
C THR A 202 -25.96 28.43 36.42
N ILE A 203 -26.70 27.35 36.21
CA ILE A 203 -28.07 27.20 36.74
C ILE A 203 -28.04 26.03 37.72
N SER A 204 -28.33 26.32 39.01
CA SER A 204 -28.41 25.30 40.05
C SER A 204 -29.87 25.08 40.44
N GLY A 205 -30.55 24.23 39.67
CA GLY A 205 -31.95 23.92 39.77
C GLY A 205 -32.58 23.60 38.42
N ARG A 206 -33.91 23.41 38.45
CA ARG A 206 -34.71 22.98 37.31
C ARG A 206 -35.29 24.18 36.56
N VAL A 207 -35.24 24.09 35.23
CA VAL A 207 -35.83 25.08 34.31
C VAL A 207 -37.09 24.50 33.68
N SER A 208 -38.18 25.26 33.63
CA SER A 208 -39.45 24.82 33.07
C SER A 208 -40.06 25.88 32.16
N PHE A 209 -40.31 25.55 30.92
CA PHE A 209 -41.03 26.37 29.96
C PHE A 209 -42.43 25.81 29.75
N GLY A 210 -43.40 26.72 29.62
CA GLY A 210 -44.75 26.42 29.15
C GLY A 210 -44.76 26.15 27.64
N SER A 211 -45.88 25.62 27.17
CA SER A 211 -46.12 25.44 25.75
C SER A 211 -46.09 26.78 24.99
N ASN A 212 -45.49 26.80 23.82
CA ASN A 212 -45.61 27.90 22.88
C ASN A 212 -46.92 27.71 22.08
N ASN A 213 -47.86 28.59 22.26
CA ASN A 213 -49.21 28.47 21.70
C ASN A 213 -49.33 29.09 20.29
N ALA A 214 -48.26 29.66 19.74
CA ALA A 214 -48.24 30.13 18.36
C ALA A 214 -48.25 28.95 17.39
N PRO A 215 -48.97 28.97 16.27
CA PRO A 215 -48.98 27.91 15.31
C PRO A 215 -47.54 27.59 14.78
N GLY A 216 -47.09 26.35 14.96
CA GLY A 216 -45.71 25.93 14.61
C GLY A 216 -44.62 26.55 15.51
N GLY A 217 -44.99 27.22 16.61
CA GLY A 217 -44.07 27.87 17.53
C GLY A 217 -43.35 26.88 18.43
N GLY A 218 -42.20 27.28 18.87
CA GLY A 218 -41.35 26.49 19.81
C GLY A 218 -40.45 27.37 20.63
N ASN A 219 -39.90 26.78 21.66
CA ASN A 219 -38.97 27.43 22.56
C ASN A 219 -37.54 27.03 22.20
N THR A 220 -36.58 27.90 22.43
CA THR A 220 -35.16 27.62 22.19
C THR A 220 -34.40 27.75 23.51
N PHE A 221 -33.59 26.72 23.80
CA PHE A 221 -32.61 26.76 24.88
C PHE A 221 -31.21 26.49 24.35
N THR A 222 -30.30 27.42 24.52
CA THR A 222 -28.90 27.28 24.19
C THR A 222 -28.06 27.19 25.46
N ASN A 223 -27.38 26.06 25.65
CA ASN A 223 -26.55 25.85 26.84
C ASN A 223 -25.08 25.74 26.46
N SER A 224 -24.24 26.69 26.85
CA SER A 224 -22.79 26.63 26.85
C SER A 224 -22.16 26.59 28.23
N GLY A 225 -22.98 26.70 29.28
CA GLY A 225 -22.58 26.68 30.70
C GLY A 225 -22.95 25.37 31.39
N VAL A 226 -23.19 25.46 32.66
CA VAL A 226 -23.52 24.32 33.53
C VAL A 226 -24.98 24.43 34.00
N ILE A 227 -25.72 23.34 33.91
CA ILE A 227 -27.05 23.16 34.50
C ILE A 227 -26.97 22.01 35.51
N ASN A 228 -27.02 22.32 36.79
CA ASN A 228 -27.19 21.34 37.88
C ASN A 228 -28.68 21.20 38.17
N GLY A 229 -29.37 20.36 37.40
CA GLY A 229 -30.84 20.25 37.54
C GLY A 229 -31.44 19.60 36.29
N SER A 230 -32.52 20.14 35.77
CA SER A 230 -33.19 19.67 34.56
C SER A 230 -33.72 20.83 33.71
N VAL A 231 -34.11 20.51 32.45
CA VAL A 231 -34.79 21.45 31.57
C VAL A 231 -36.05 20.78 31.01
N SER A 232 -37.17 21.49 31.04
CA SER A 232 -38.43 21.13 30.37
C SER A 232 -38.80 22.23 29.37
N MET A 233 -39.00 21.89 28.11
CA MET A 233 -39.13 22.86 27.01
C MET A 233 -40.58 23.23 26.68
N GLY A 234 -41.56 22.61 27.35
CA GLY A 234 -43.00 22.81 27.08
C GLY A 234 -43.58 21.81 26.08
N ALA A 235 -44.74 21.26 26.38
CA ALA A 235 -45.42 20.28 25.55
C ALA A 235 -46.04 20.90 24.30
N ASN A 236 -46.37 20.09 23.30
CA ASN A 236 -47.06 20.46 22.04
C ASN A 236 -46.43 21.65 21.29
N SER A 237 -45.12 21.82 21.38
CA SER A 237 -44.34 22.91 20.78
C SER A 237 -43.22 22.35 19.97
N THR A 238 -42.73 23.08 18.95
CA THR A 238 -41.55 22.69 18.15
C THR A 238 -40.29 23.28 18.82
N ASN A 239 -39.78 22.60 19.81
CA ASN A 239 -38.71 23.12 20.64
C ASN A 239 -37.32 22.76 20.13
N THR A 240 -36.35 23.63 20.41
CA THR A 240 -34.94 23.42 20.07
C THR A 240 -34.05 23.56 21.30
N PHE A 241 -33.30 22.51 21.59
CA PHE A 241 -32.21 22.54 22.56
C PHE A 241 -30.86 22.50 21.87
N ASN A 242 -30.05 23.53 22.07
CA ASN A 242 -28.68 23.60 21.54
C ASN A 242 -27.71 23.28 22.67
N ALA A 243 -27.08 22.13 22.64
CA ALA A 243 -25.96 21.75 23.49
C ALA A 243 -24.65 22.22 22.84
N ILE A 244 -23.89 23.03 23.55
CA ILE A 244 -22.61 23.57 23.09
C ILE A 244 -21.47 22.75 23.72
N THR A 245 -20.42 22.39 22.96
CA THR A 245 -19.29 21.63 23.50
C THR A 245 -18.70 22.32 24.74
N GLY A 246 -18.44 21.51 25.79
CA GLY A 246 -18.04 22.01 27.11
C GLY A 246 -19.18 22.29 28.07
N SER A 247 -20.42 22.36 27.59
CA SER A 247 -21.59 22.52 28.46
C SER A 247 -21.90 21.21 29.24
N GLN A 248 -22.56 21.34 30.35
CA GLN A 248 -22.96 20.22 31.20
C GLN A 248 -24.42 20.32 31.63
N VAL A 249 -25.09 19.18 31.65
CA VAL A 249 -26.35 19.00 32.36
C VAL A 249 -26.16 17.80 33.30
N ASN A 250 -26.21 18.07 34.62
CA ASN A 250 -25.92 17.07 35.64
C ASN A 250 -26.85 17.19 36.84
N THR A 251 -26.76 16.28 37.78
CA THR A 251 -27.62 16.30 38.99
C THR A 251 -27.00 17.10 40.13
N ALA A 252 -25.69 17.26 40.17
CA ALA A 252 -24.95 17.78 41.33
C ALA A 252 -25.51 17.27 42.70
N GLY A 253 -25.83 15.96 42.75
CA GLY A 253 -26.41 15.32 43.95
C GLY A 253 -27.92 15.33 44.05
N GLY A 254 -28.62 15.96 43.10
CA GLY A 254 -30.07 15.95 43.05
C GLY A 254 -30.65 14.60 42.57
N THR A 255 -31.80 14.20 43.08
CA THR A 255 -32.51 12.95 42.75
C THR A 255 -34.01 13.16 42.55
N GLY A 256 -34.46 14.42 42.48
CA GLY A 256 -35.90 14.76 42.46
C GLY A 256 -36.64 14.23 41.22
N GLY A 257 -37.74 13.55 41.46
CA GLY A 257 -38.64 13.06 40.41
C GLY A 257 -39.34 14.18 39.61
N ALA A 258 -39.96 13.85 38.48
CA ALA A 258 -40.75 14.78 37.68
C ALA A 258 -42.04 15.15 38.37
N PHE A 259 -42.52 16.38 38.18
CA PHE A 259 -43.82 16.88 38.67
C PHE A 259 -44.33 18.02 37.80
N ASN A 260 -45.59 18.41 38.00
CA ASN A 260 -46.21 19.52 37.30
C ASN A 260 -46.46 20.72 38.23
N ILE A 261 -46.29 21.91 37.71
CA ILE A 261 -46.65 23.16 38.34
C ILE A 261 -47.80 23.78 37.56
N THR A 262 -48.89 24.15 38.24
CA THR A 262 -50.05 24.85 37.61
C THR A 262 -50.04 26.32 37.96
N VAL A 263 -50.09 27.20 36.98
CA VAL A 263 -50.16 28.66 37.16
C VAL A 263 -51.31 29.20 36.30
N GLY A 264 -52.42 29.46 36.94
CA GLY A 264 -53.67 29.83 36.23
C GLY A 264 -54.08 28.71 35.24
N ALA A 265 -54.20 29.02 33.98
CA ALA A 265 -54.50 28.03 32.93
C ALA A 265 -53.27 27.29 32.39
N ASN A 266 -52.03 27.63 32.81
CA ASN A 266 -50.78 27.06 32.30
C ASN A 266 -50.33 25.90 33.18
N THR A 267 -49.93 24.80 32.56
CA THR A 267 -49.28 23.69 33.23
C THR A 267 -47.82 23.63 32.76
N LEU A 268 -46.90 23.72 33.71
CA LEU A 268 -45.46 23.57 33.47
C LEU A 268 -45.02 22.17 33.90
N ASN A 269 -44.45 21.42 33.00
CA ASN A 269 -43.82 20.16 33.34
C ASN A 269 -42.42 20.46 33.89
N VAL A 270 -42.08 19.86 35.01
CA VAL A 270 -40.75 19.93 35.62
C VAL A 270 -40.15 18.54 35.52
N ALA A 271 -39.19 18.34 34.60
CA ALA A 271 -38.57 17.06 34.36
C ALA A 271 -37.76 16.59 35.58
N GLN A 272 -37.56 15.29 35.69
CA GLN A 272 -36.66 14.68 36.66
C GLN A 272 -35.26 15.32 36.57
N THR A 273 -34.60 15.50 37.72
CA THR A 273 -33.26 16.05 37.81
C THR A 273 -32.27 15.24 36.92
N GLY A 274 -31.46 15.93 36.11
CA GLY A 274 -30.55 15.33 35.13
C GLY A 274 -31.18 15.09 33.76
N ILE A 275 -32.49 15.33 33.58
CA ILE A 275 -33.21 15.15 32.32
C ILE A 275 -33.35 16.48 31.58
N VAL A 276 -33.17 16.44 30.27
CA VAL A 276 -33.60 17.49 29.33
C VAL A 276 -34.79 16.94 28.54
N ASP A 277 -35.96 17.50 28.79
CA ASP A 277 -37.22 17.10 28.17
C ASP A 277 -37.60 18.10 27.08
N GLY A 278 -37.55 17.66 25.83
CA GLY A 278 -37.97 18.46 24.67
C GLY A 278 -39.44 18.85 24.67
N GLY A 279 -40.27 18.18 25.45
CA GLY A 279 -41.73 18.38 25.58
C GLY A 279 -42.49 17.35 24.74
N SER A 280 -43.44 16.66 25.40
CA SER A 280 -44.27 15.65 24.75
C SER A 280 -45.20 16.26 23.68
N GLY A 281 -45.46 15.53 22.58
CA GLY A 281 -46.39 15.92 21.50
C GLY A 281 -45.88 16.99 20.54
N GLY A 282 -44.64 17.45 20.72
CA GLY A 282 -43.99 18.39 19.80
C GLY A 282 -43.08 17.72 18.76
N ASN A 283 -42.57 18.50 17.83
CA ASN A 283 -41.52 18.10 16.88
C ASN A 283 -40.19 18.75 17.26
N ASN A 284 -39.49 18.13 18.22
CA ASN A 284 -38.37 18.75 18.93
C ASN A 284 -37.00 18.37 18.37
N THR A 285 -36.08 19.32 18.43
CA THR A 285 -34.73 19.20 17.88
C THR A 285 -33.67 19.35 19.00
N LEU A 286 -32.74 18.40 19.06
CA LEU A 286 -31.51 18.49 19.84
C LEU A 286 -30.35 18.77 18.87
N ASN A 287 -29.73 19.93 19.00
CA ASN A 287 -28.54 20.29 18.25
C ASN A 287 -27.30 20.17 19.11
N LEU A 288 -26.27 19.49 18.60
CA LEU A 288 -24.95 19.41 19.18
C LEU A 288 -24.02 20.33 18.39
N GLN A 289 -23.55 21.40 19.01
CA GLN A 289 -22.82 22.50 18.36
C GLN A 289 -21.44 22.70 18.99
N GLN A 290 -20.51 23.25 18.23
CA GLN A 290 -19.19 23.60 18.71
C GLN A 290 -19.21 24.96 19.43
N GLY A 291 -18.60 25.00 20.61
CA GLY A 291 -18.30 26.21 21.36
C GLY A 291 -16.81 26.51 21.41
N ALA A 292 -16.35 27.07 22.51
CA ALA A 292 -14.93 27.36 22.75
C ALA A 292 -14.11 26.06 22.93
N SER A 293 -14.69 25.02 23.50
CA SER A 293 -14.09 23.67 23.57
C SER A 293 -14.31 22.92 22.26
N ALA A 294 -13.31 22.17 21.80
CA ALA A 294 -13.48 21.28 20.66
C ALA A 294 -14.32 20.04 21.00
N ASN A 295 -14.32 19.60 22.26
CA ASN A 295 -14.92 18.33 22.69
C ASN A 295 -16.12 18.56 23.62
N GLY A 296 -17.16 17.76 23.43
CA GLY A 296 -18.33 17.67 24.26
C GLY A 296 -18.67 16.23 24.62
N THR A 297 -19.38 16.03 25.73
CA THR A 297 -19.92 14.73 26.15
C THR A 297 -21.38 14.87 26.48
N ILE A 298 -22.19 13.94 25.97
CA ILE A 298 -23.62 13.93 26.21
C ILE A 298 -24.12 12.51 26.50
N ALA A 299 -24.98 12.36 27.49
CA ALA A 299 -25.74 11.15 27.75
C ALA A 299 -27.12 11.29 27.11
N VAL A 300 -27.25 10.87 25.83
CA VAL A 300 -28.46 11.14 25.04
C VAL A 300 -29.73 10.48 25.58
N ASN A 301 -29.60 9.42 26.36
CA ASN A 301 -30.71 8.80 27.08
C ASN A 301 -31.36 9.72 28.09
N ASN A 302 -30.70 10.79 28.53
CA ASN A 302 -31.24 11.81 29.39
C ASN A 302 -31.95 12.97 28.66
N TYR A 303 -31.89 12.94 27.31
CA TYR A 303 -32.54 13.91 26.43
C TYR A 303 -33.77 13.25 25.81
N ILE A 304 -34.91 13.42 26.45
CA ILE A 304 -36.18 12.75 26.08
C ILE A 304 -37.08 13.66 25.24
N ASN A 305 -37.98 13.06 24.47
CA ASN A 305 -38.95 13.78 23.62
C ASN A 305 -38.31 14.67 22.55
N PHE A 306 -37.08 14.30 22.08
CA PHE A 306 -36.49 14.92 20.90
C PHE A 306 -36.67 13.99 19.68
N ASN A 307 -37.29 14.53 18.62
CA ASN A 307 -37.53 13.81 17.37
C ASN A 307 -36.29 13.81 16.46
N HIS A 308 -35.54 14.90 16.52
CA HIS A 308 -34.39 15.15 15.66
C HIS A 308 -33.10 15.33 16.49
N LEU A 309 -32.03 14.65 16.13
CA LEU A 309 -30.69 14.81 16.68
C LEU A 309 -29.73 15.31 15.61
N ASN A 310 -29.22 16.51 15.74
CA ASN A 310 -28.32 17.11 14.77
C ASN A 310 -26.94 17.32 15.39
N VAL A 311 -25.90 16.73 14.77
CA VAL A 311 -24.51 17.03 15.08
C VAL A 311 -24.01 18.03 14.04
N GLN A 312 -23.87 19.28 14.48
CA GLN A 312 -23.57 20.42 13.61
C GLN A 312 -22.12 20.89 13.70
N GLY A 313 -21.41 20.54 14.78
CA GLY A 313 -20.02 20.90 14.99
C GLY A 313 -19.45 20.38 16.31
N GLY A 314 -18.10 20.35 16.41
CA GLY A 314 -17.39 19.82 17.59
C GLY A 314 -17.29 18.30 17.58
N ASN A 315 -16.53 17.76 18.52
CA ASN A 315 -16.39 16.31 18.71
C ASN A 315 -17.27 15.90 19.89
N TRP A 316 -18.34 15.20 19.64
CA TRP A 316 -19.30 14.81 20.65
C TRP A 316 -19.19 13.34 21.00
N THR A 317 -18.81 13.03 22.24
CA THR A 317 -18.96 11.68 22.81
C THR A 317 -20.40 11.48 23.24
N ILE A 318 -21.10 10.60 22.54
CA ILE A 318 -22.54 10.34 22.70
C ILE A 318 -22.71 9.01 23.42
N ASN A 319 -23.14 9.07 24.69
CA ASN A 319 -23.36 7.91 25.52
C ASN A 319 -24.86 7.57 25.59
N GLY A 320 -25.17 6.27 25.65
CA GLY A 320 -26.53 5.74 25.77
C GLY A 320 -27.32 5.77 24.48
N ALA A 321 -28.51 5.22 24.52
CA ALA A 321 -29.47 5.13 23.43
C ALA A 321 -30.34 6.37 23.33
N SER A 322 -30.43 6.98 22.15
CA SER A 322 -31.34 8.08 21.84
C SER A 322 -32.71 7.55 21.39
N THR A 323 -33.77 8.28 21.70
CA THR A 323 -35.12 8.02 21.17
C THR A 323 -35.45 8.86 19.94
N ALA A 324 -34.48 9.59 19.39
CA ALA A 324 -34.67 10.42 18.21
C ALA A 324 -35.15 9.57 17.00
N GLN A 325 -36.06 10.13 16.23
CA GLN A 325 -36.64 9.50 15.03
C GLN A 325 -35.71 9.60 13.81
N ASP A 326 -34.80 10.57 13.82
CA ASP A 326 -33.73 10.72 12.84
C ASP A 326 -32.52 11.44 13.44
N ALA A 327 -31.39 11.33 12.72
CA ALA A 327 -30.21 12.10 13.06
C ALA A 327 -29.58 12.71 11.80
N THR A 328 -29.02 13.91 11.93
CA THR A 328 -28.27 14.59 10.88
C THR A 328 -26.86 14.89 11.34
N LEU A 329 -25.86 14.44 10.58
CA LEU A 329 -24.45 14.71 10.77
C LEU A 329 -24.00 15.72 9.71
N SER A 330 -24.07 17.01 10.02
CA SER A 330 -23.77 18.11 9.08
C SER A 330 -22.41 18.77 9.34
N GLY A 331 -21.76 18.44 10.47
CA GLY A 331 -20.44 18.92 10.84
C GLY A 331 -19.97 18.26 12.14
N GLY A 332 -18.67 18.41 12.43
CA GLY A 332 -18.07 17.78 13.61
C GLY A 332 -18.04 16.25 13.57
N VAL A 333 -17.85 15.65 14.73
CA VAL A 333 -17.71 14.19 14.90
C VAL A 333 -18.71 13.68 15.93
N ALA A 334 -19.53 12.72 15.54
CA ALA A 334 -20.34 11.93 16.44
C ALA A 334 -19.55 10.69 16.89
N ILE A 335 -19.05 10.68 18.11
CA ILE A 335 -18.37 9.53 18.74
C ILE A 335 -19.42 8.75 19.53
N ILE A 336 -19.89 7.64 18.98
CA ILE A 336 -20.98 6.85 19.56
C ILE A 336 -20.45 5.73 20.45
N ASN A 337 -21.12 5.50 21.58
CA ASN A 337 -20.80 4.41 22.51
C ASN A 337 -21.93 3.37 22.65
N ASP A 338 -23.03 3.55 21.94
CA ASP A 338 -24.16 2.63 21.88
C ASP A 338 -24.66 2.52 20.44
N ASN A 339 -25.21 1.38 20.04
CA ASN A 339 -25.75 1.14 18.70
C ASN A 339 -26.88 2.10 18.32
N ALA A 340 -27.66 2.54 19.30
CA ALA A 340 -28.78 3.46 19.15
C ALA A 340 -28.44 4.91 19.57
N SER A 341 -27.16 5.26 19.73
CA SER A 341 -26.77 6.64 20.15
C SER A 341 -27.35 7.73 19.24
N LEU A 342 -27.59 7.42 17.96
CA LEU A 342 -28.17 8.35 16.98
C LEU A 342 -29.68 8.16 16.76
N GLY A 343 -30.34 7.42 17.65
CA GLY A 343 -31.77 7.14 17.55
C GLY A 343 -32.08 5.91 16.71
N THR A 344 -33.37 5.75 16.34
CA THR A 344 -33.89 4.53 15.70
C THR A 344 -34.22 4.71 14.21
N GLY A 345 -34.27 5.92 13.72
CA GLY A 345 -34.62 6.23 12.32
C GLY A 345 -33.43 6.46 11.42
N ASN A 346 -33.64 7.17 10.33
CA ASN A 346 -32.61 7.42 9.34
C ASN A 346 -31.50 8.35 9.85
N ILE A 347 -30.26 8.09 9.44
CA ILE A 347 -29.14 9.00 9.62
C ILE A 347 -28.87 9.72 8.31
N THR A 348 -28.83 11.05 8.34
CA THR A 348 -28.41 11.86 7.20
C THR A 348 -26.97 12.31 7.39
N GLY A 349 -26.05 11.82 6.54
CA GLY A 349 -24.67 12.29 6.48
C GLY A 349 -24.54 13.42 5.45
N ASN A 350 -24.18 14.61 5.89
CA ASN A 350 -24.06 15.80 5.04
C ASN A 350 -22.84 16.67 5.44
N GLY A 351 -21.67 16.04 5.53
CA GLY A 351 -20.40 16.69 5.85
C GLY A 351 -19.86 16.41 7.25
N GLY A 352 -20.64 15.75 8.13
CA GLY A 352 -20.18 15.33 9.44
C GLY A 352 -19.45 13.98 9.44
N ALA A 353 -18.89 13.64 10.59
CA ALA A 353 -18.19 12.38 10.80
C ALA A 353 -18.86 11.50 11.86
N LEU A 354 -18.76 10.19 11.68
CA LEU A 354 -19.18 9.14 12.60
C LEU A 354 -17.98 8.34 13.06
N GLN A 355 -17.88 8.12 14.37
CA GLN A 355 -16.80 7.37 14.98
C GLN A 355 -17.35 6.42 16.04
N ALA A 356 -16.83 5.18 16.08
CA ALA A 356 -17.09 4.28 17.17
C ALA A 356 -16.18 4.62 18.35
N GLY A 357 -16.75 4.87 19.53
CA GLY A 357 -16.01 5.07 20.76
C GLY A 357 -15.71 3.76 21.50
N THR A 358 -16.49 2.71 21.25
CA THR A 358 -16.31 1.36 21.80
C THR A 358 -16.30 0.32 20.67
N ALA A 359 -15.68 -0.82 20.93
CA ALA A 359 -15.64 -1.92 19.95
C ALA A 359 -16.99 -2.65 19.83
N GLY A 360 -17.23 -3.24 18.65
CA GLY A 360 -18.40 -4.10 18.40
C GLY A 360 -19.69 -3.35 18.08
N LEU A 361 -19.63 -2.05 17.83
CA LEU A 361 -20.82 -1.27 17.48
C LEU A 361 -21.33 -1.62 16.09
N ASN A 362 -22.65 -1.79 16.02
CA ASN A 362 -23.40 -2.02 14.79
C ASN A 362 -24.54 -1.01 14.66
N VAL A 363 -24.38 -0.04 13.80
CA VAL A 363 -25.43 0.92 13.44
C VAL A 363 -26.32 0.31 12.37
N SER A 364 -27.53 -0.07 12.75
CA SER A 364 -28.50 -0.70 11.84
C SER A 364 -29.42 0.30 11.12
N ASN A 365 -29.26 1.57 11.42
CA ASN A 365 -29.99 2.66 10.78
C ASN A 365 -29.71 2.74 9.28
N ASN A 366 -30.72 3.06 8.49
CA ASN A 366 -30.45 3.49 7.12
C ASN A 366 -29.72 4.83 7.11
N VAL A 367 -28.77 4.98 6.18
CA VAL A 367 -27.96 6.19 6.04
C VAL A 367 -28.26 6.83 4.69
N SER A 368 -28.59 8.12 4.68
CA SER A 368 -28.76 8.92 3.47
C SER A 368 -27.57 9.88 3.34
N LEU A 369 -26.82 9.78 2.27
CA LEU A 369 -25.67 10.64 2.00
C LEU A 369 -26.11 11.86 1.19
N GLY A 370 -26.14 13.03 1.84
CA GLY A 370 -26.28 14.32 1.17
C GLY A 370 -25.02 14.71 0.41
N VAL A 371 -25.01 15.88 -0.25
CA VAL A 371 -23.89 16.36 -1.07
C VAL A 371 -22.55 16.41 -0.30
N GLY A 372 -22.59 16.70 1.02
CA GLY A 372 -21.42 16.71 1.87
C GLY A 372 -20.87 15.33 2.24
N GLY A 373 -21.65 14.27 1.99
CA GLY A 373 -21.26 12.90 2.30
C GLY A 373 -21.20 12.58 3.81
N LEU A 374 -20.64 11.42 4.13
CA LEU A 374 -20.38 10.99 5.51
C LEU A 374 -18.95 10.48 5.63
N THR A 375 -18.24 10.97 6.64
CA THR A 375 -16.95 10.42 7.03
C THR A 375 -17.11 9.41 8.15
N VAL A 376 -16.52 8.23 8.02
CA VAL A 376 -16.35 7.25 9.11
C VAL A 376 -14.87 7.22 9.49
N GLN A 377 -14.58 7.49 10.76
CA GLN A 377 -13.21 7.65 11.24
C GLN A 377 -12.97 6.96 12.59
N GLY A 378 -11.75 7.11 13.11
CA GLY A 378 -11.29 6.53 14.38
C GLY A 378 -10.56 5.21 14.21
N THR A 379 -9.99 4.72 15.32
CA THR A 379 -9.19 3.48 15.36
C THR A 379 -10.01 2.24 15.72
N THR A 380 -11.24 2.45 16.17
CA THR A 380 -12.18 1.39 16.56
C THR A 380 -13.04 1.00 15.37
N GLY A 381 -13.27 -0.29 15.20
CA GLY A 381 -14.12 -0.80 14.12
C GLY A 381 -15.60 -0.44 14.29
N LEU A 382 -16.28 -0.15 13.18
CA LEU A 382 -17.71 0.18 13.12
C LEU A 382 -18.39 -0.66 12.04
N THR A 383 -19.57 -1.19 12.34
CA THR A 383 -20.43 -1.84 11.34
C THR A 383 -21.61 -0.90 10.99
N LEU A 384 -21.85 -0.71 9.71
CA LEU A 384 -23.07 -0.16 9.17
C LEU A 384 -23.85 -1.29 8.50
N SER A 385 -24.90 -1.78 9.16
CA SER A 385 -25.69 -2.90 8.64
C SER A 385 -26.97 -2.46 7.93
N GLY A 386 -27.42 -1.23 8.14
CA GLY A 386 -28.50 -0.63 7.38
C GLY A 386 -28.09 -0.28 5.93
N THR A 387 -29.07 0.12 5.12
CA THR A 387 -28.80 0.56 3.75
C THR A 387 -28.18 1.96 3.73
N VAL A 388 -27.15 2.15 2.91
CA VAL A 388 -26.57 3.46 2.62
C VAL A 388 -27.01 3.91 1.21
N SER A 389 -27.62 5.07 1.12
CA SER A 389 -28.18 5.62 -0.12
C SER A 389 -27.81 7.09 -0.31
N GLY A 390 -28.20 7.71 -1.43
CA GLY A 390 -28.01 9.13 -1.70
C GLY A 390 -26.89 9.44 -2.69
N GLY A 391 -26.70 10.75 -2.96
CA GLY A 391 -25.75 11.23 -3.97
C GLY A 391 -24.35 11.52 -3.44
N GLY A 392 -24.17 11.60 -2.13
CA GLY A 392 -22.90 11.92 -1.48
C GLY A 392 -21.93 10.75 -1.43
N ALA A 393 -20.68 11.05 -1.09
CA ALA A 393 -19.62 10.06 -0.93
C ALA A 393 -19.58 9.51 0.51
N LEU A 394 -19.13 8.25 0.63
CA LEU A 394 -18.73 7.66 1.91
C LEU A 394 -17.21 7.70 2.02
N THR A 395 -16.70 8.37 3.05
CA THR A 395 -15.26 8.49 3.27
C THR A 395 -14.85 7.69 4.50
N LYS A 396 -13.88 6.79 4.35
CA LYS A 396 -13.27 6.03 5.44
C LYS A 396 -11.88 6.57 5.76
N ASN A 397 -11.73 7.15 6.95
CA ASN A 397 -10.47 7.66 7.48
C ASN A 397 -9.95 6.77 8.62
N ASP A 398 -8.71 7.01 9.03
CA ASP A 398 -8.02 6.38 10.16
C ASP A 398 -7.95 4.84 10.14
N GLY A 399 -7.24 4.26 11.12
CA GLY A 399 -6.87 2.84 11.13
C GLY A 399 -7.96 1.84 11.45
N GLY A 400 -9.14 2.28 11.93
CA GLY A 400 -10.24 1.37 12.25
C GLY A 400 -10.85 0.69 11.03
N THR A 401 -11.58 -0.38 11.23
CA THR A 401 -12.28 -1.11 10.16
C THR A 401 -13.73 -0.64 10.04
N LEU A 402 -14.19 -0.39 8.81
CA LEU A 402 -15.59 -0.17 8.51
C LEU A 402 -16.17 -1.41 7.83
N THR A 403 -17.17 -2.02 8.46
CA THR A 403 -17.93 -3.13 7.87
C THR A 403 -19.21 -2.59 7.23
N LEU A 404 -19.42 -2.90 5.95
CA LEU A 404 -20.62 -2.57 5.20
C LEU A 404 -21.33 -3.85 4.81
N SER A 405 -22.46 -4.15 5.47
CA SER A 405 -23.24 -5.37 5.19
C SER A 405 -24.57 -5.12 4.49
N GLY A 406 -25.03 -3.87 4.44
CA GLY A 406 -26.24 -3.47 3.74
C GLY A 406 -26.12 -3.52 2.21
N ALA A 407 -27.26 -3.68 1.54
CA ALA A 407 -27.36 -3.51 0.08
C ALA A 407 -27.45 -2.00 -0.23
N ASN A 408 -26.32 -1.37 -0.50
CA ASN A 408 -26.19 0.07 -0.65
C ASN A 408 -26.43 0.55 -2.09
N SER A 409 -26.88 1.78 -2.23
CA SER A 409 -27.22 2.39 -3.53
C SER A 409 -26.65 3.81 -3.73
N TYR A 410 -25.78 4.28 -2.83
CA TYR A 410 -25.19 5.62 -2.97
C TYR A 410 -24.32 5.74 -4.23
N THR A 411 -24.29 6.96 -4.81
CA THR A 411 -23.66 7.19 -6.11
C THR A 411 -22.37 7.99 -6.05
N GLY A 412 -22.10 8.67 -4.93
CA GLY A 412 -20.93 9.55 -4.79
C GLY A 412 -19.59 8.80 -4.60
N GLY A 413 -19.63 7.48 -4.59
CA GLY A 413 -18.44 6.64 -4.43
C GLY A 413 -17.94 6.50 -3.00
N THR A 414 -16.89 5.70 -2.84
CA THR A 414 -16.25 5.44 -1.55
C THR A 414 -14.81 5.91 -1.58
N ASN A 415 -14.42 6.78 -0.66
CA ASN A 415 -13.04 7.21 -0.48
C ASN A 415 -12.41 6.45 0.68
N LEU A 416 -11.46 5.59 0.39
CA LEU A 416 -10.72 4.81 1.37
C LEU A 416 -9.35 5.46 1.58
N ASN A 417 -9.23 6.23 2.66
CA ASN A 417 -8.04 7.01 2.99
C ASN A 417 -7.11 6.27 3.96
N ALA A 418 -7.65 5.37 4.78
CA ALA A 418 -6.86 4.54 5.69
C ALA A 418 -7.69 3.41 6.29
N GLY A 419 -7.02 2.45 6.95
CA GLY A 419 -7.66 1.36 7.68
C GLY A 419 -8.20 0.27 6.76
N GLY A 420 -9.36 -0.28 7.12
CA GLY A 420 -9.93 -1.41 6.39
C GLY A 420 -11.41 -1.22 6.05
N LEU A 421 -11.81 -1.80 4.91
CA LEU A 421 -13.20 -2.08 4.56
C LEU A 421 -13.45 -3.57 4.63
N VAL A 422 -14.56 -3.97 5.24
CA VAL A 422 -15.08 -5.34 5.20
C VAL A 422 -16.44 -5.31 4.52
N ILE A 423 -16.58 -6.07 3.45
CA ILE A 423 -17.74 -6.09 2.57
C ILE A 423 -18.59 -7.34 2.81
N GLY A 424 -19.86 -7.14 3.15
CA GLY A 424 -20.80 -8.23 3.42
C GLY A 424 -21.88 -8.44 2.35
N ASN A 425 -21.87 -7.62 1.28
CA ASN A 425 -22.89 -7.67 0.22
C ASN A 425 -22.32 -7.19 -1.12
N ASN A 426 -22.82 -7.75 -2.22
CA ASN A 426 -22.38 -7.39 -3.59
C ASN A 426 -22.58 -5.88 -3.92
N SER A 427 -23.57 -5.25 -3.32
CA SER A 427 -23.85 -3.82 -3.50
C SER A 427 -23.34 -2.94 -2.36
N ALA A 428 -22.52 -3.47 -1.43
CA ALA A 428 -22.12 -2.75 -0.21
C ALA A 428 -21.40 -1.41 -0.49
N LEU A 429 -20.74 -1.25 -1.64
CA LEU A 429 -20.08 -0.01 -2.06
C LEU A 429 -20.96 0.91 -2.91
N GLY A 430 -22.27 0.68 -2.97
CA GLY A 430 -23.15 1.42 -3.87
C GLY A 430 -22.74 1.22 -5.33
N ILE A 431 -23.01 2.22 -6.18
CA ILE A 431 -22.69 2.15 -7.61
C ILE A 431 -21.52 3.04 -8.04
N GLY A 432 -20.97 3.85 -7.12
CA GLY A 432 -19.86 4.75 -7.39
C GLY A 432 -18.49 4.07 -7.33
N THR A 433 -17.45 4.82 -7.63
CA THR A 433 -16.06 4.35 -7.64
C THR A 433 -15.52 4.15 -6.22
N LEU A 434 -14.69 3.11 -6.01
CA LEU A 434 -13.85 2.98 -4.84
C LEU A 434 -12.49 3.67 -5.10
N ASN A 435 -12.26 4.79 -4.43
CA ASN A 435 -11.00 5.52 -4.50
C ASN A 435 -10.11 5.13 -3.32
N VAL A 436 -8.98 4.51 -3.57
CA VAL A 436 -7.97 4.15 -2.58
C VAL A 436 -6.90 5.23 -2.59
N ASN A 437 -7.02 6.18 -1.69
CA ASN A 437 -6.18 7.37 -1.67
C ASN A 437 -4.86 7.18 -0.90
N ALA A 438 -4.82 6.19 -0.01
CA ALA A 438 -3.62 5.73 0.69
C ALA A 438 -3.69 4.21 0.89
N SER A 439 -2.62 3.61 1.40
CA SER A 439 -2.58 2.17 1.62
C SER A 439 -3.62 1.72 2.64
N ALA A 440 -4.46 0.78 2.23
CA ALA A 440 -5.61 0.32 2.99
C ALA A 440 -5.98 -1.13 2.64
N SER A 441 -6.86 -1.73 3.44
CA SER A 441 -7.31 -3.10 3.22
C SER A 441 -8.76 -3.20 2.77
N LEU A 442 -9.02 -4.18 1.93
CA LEU A 442 -10.35 -4.61 1.51
C LEU A 442 -10.50 -6.10 1.84
N ASP A 443 -11.50 -6.42 2.61
CA ASP A 443 -11.83 -7.79 3.01
C ASP A 443 -13.31 -8.06 2.81
N THR A 444 -13.72 -9.31 2.95
CA THR A 444 -15.11 -9.71 2.79
C THR A 444 -15.54 -10.62 3.93
N SER A 445 -16.76 -10.44 4.44
CA SER A 445 -17.34 -11.32 5.46
C SER A 445 -18.08 -12.53 4.86
N THR A 446 -18.35 -12.50 3.55
CA THR A 446 -18.96 -13.56 2.76
C THR A 446 -18.35 -13.57 1.36
N ASN A 447 -18.68 -14.52 0.50
CA ASN A 447 -18.29 -14.46 -0.92
C ASN A 447 -19.03 -13.30 -1.61
N VAL A 448 -18.30 -12.37 -2.20
CA VAL A 448 -18.83 -11.13 -2.76
C VAL A 448 -18.28 -10.88 -4.16
N THR A 449 -19.13 -10.30 -5.02
CA THR A 449 -18.70 -9.77 -6.32
C THR A 449 -19.05 -8.28 -6.42
N LEU A 450 -18.02 -7.42 -6.57
CA LEU A 450 -18.15 -5.98 -6.68
C LEU A 450 -18.02 -5.54 -8.14
N GLY A 451 -18.98 -4.72 -8.60
CA GLY A 451 -18.96 -4.10 -9.93
C GLY A 451 -18.27 -2.74 -10.00
N ASN A 452 -17.84 -2.23 -8.87
CA ASN A 452 -17.27 -0.89 -8.75
C ASN A 452 -15.91 -0.78 -9.46
N THR A 453 -15.72 0.33 -10.19
CA THR A 453 -14.36 0.74 -10.59
C THR A 453 -13.54 1.05 -9.35
N VAL A 454 -12.26 0.68 -9.36
CA VAL A 454 -11.31 0.96 -8.27
C VAL A 454 -10.21 1.87 -8.80
N ASN A 455 -9.95 2.99 -8.13
CA ASN A 455 -8.84 3.88 -8.44
C ASN A 455 -7.78 3.80 -7.34
N LEU A 456 -6.57 3.44 -7.70
CA LEU A 456 -5.41 3.37 -6.80
C LEU A 456 -4.55 4.62 -6.97
N ALA A 457 -4.53 5.49 -5.98
CA ALA A 457 -3.71 6.69 -6.01
C ALA A 457 -2.20 6.35 -6.06
N SER A 458 -1.38 7.29 -6.50
CA SER A 458 0.07 7.12 -6.51
C SER A 458 0.62 6.82 -5.12
N GLY A 459 1.45 5.77 -5.02
CA GLY A 459 2.02 5.32 -3.75
C GLY A 459 1.04 4.59 -2.82
N SER A 460 -0.25 4.47 -3.18
CA SER A 460 -1.21 3.67 -2.43
C SER A 460 -1.11 2.19 -2.76
N THR A 461 -1.53 1.37 -1.81
CA THR A 461 -1.63 -0.08 -1.99
C THR A 461 -2.98 -0.57 -1.47
N LEU A 462 -3.74 -1.25 -2.32
CA LEU A 462 -4.93 -1.98 -1.89
C LEU A 462 -4.57 -3.41 -1.50
N SER A 463 -4.70 -3.72 -0.23
CA SER A 463 -4.44 -5.05 0.32
C SER A 463 -5.75 -5.84 0.40
N ILE A 464 -5.87 -6.90 -0.39
CA ILE A 464 -7.02 -7.79 -0.37
C ILE A 464 -6.74 -8.96 0.56
N GLY A 465 -7.52 -9.05 1.63
CA GLY A 465 -7.40 -10.07 2.67
C GLY A 465 -8.49 -11.13 2.60
N GLY A 466 -8.59 -11.90 3.69
CA GLY A 466 -9.73 -12.74 4.01
C GLY A 466 -9.72 -14.18 3.56
N SER A 467 -10.70 -14.88 4.11
CA SER A 467 -10.98 -16.31 3.86
C SER A 467 -12.15 -16.54 2.90
N ASN A 468 -12.80 -15.46 2.43
CA ASN A 468 -13.91 -15.53 1.48
C ASN A 468 -13.48 -15.05 0.10
N SER A 469 -14.11 -15.57 -0.94
CA SER A 469 -13.82 -15.20 -2.32
C SER A 469 -14.34 -13.80 -2.65
N LEU A 470 -13.50 -13.00 -3.32
CA LEU A 470 -13.84 -11.66 -3.82
C LEU A 470 -13.73 -11.62 -5.34
N GLY A 471 -14.84 -11.29 -6.01
CA GLY A 471 -14.85 -10.92 -7.42
C GLY A 471 -14.78 -9.41 -7.59
N LEU A 472 -13.90 -8.91 -8.46
CA LEU A 472 -13.85 -7.52 -8.90
C LEU A 472 -14.10 -7.51 -10.41
N THR A 473 -15.30 -7.06 -10.81
CA THR A 473 -15.68 -7.01 -12.24
C THR A 473 -15.49 -5.62 -12.86
N GLY A 474 -15.39 -4.59 -12.02
CA GLY A 474 -14.99 -3.24 -12.44
C GLY A 474 -13.48 -3.17 -12.71
N ALA A 475 -13.07 -2.20 -13.51
CA ALA A 475 -11.65 -1.96 -13.78
C ALA A 475 -10.92 -1.41 -12.56
N ILE A 476 -9.67 -1.81 -12.36
CA ILE A 476 -8.75 -1.24 -11.39
C ILE A 476 -7.75 -0.35 -12.13
N ASN A 477 -7.74 0.93 -11.82
CA ASN A 477 -6.94 1.95 -12.49
C ASN A 477 -5.98 2.65 -11.52
N GLY A 478 -5.09 3.50 -12.06
CA GLY A 478 -4.21 4.35 -11.30
C GLY A 478 -2.77 3.89 -11.25
N SER A 479 -1.95 4.52 -10.41
CA SER A 479 -0.52 4.19 -10.30
C SER A 479 -0.14 3.49 -8.99
N GLY A 480 -1.12 3.23 -8.12
CA GLY A 480 -0.92 2.41 -6.92
C GLY A 480 -0.83 0.91 -7.22
N GLY A 481 -0.54 0.11 -6.19
CA GLY A 481 -0.33 -1.34 -6.28
C GLY A 481 -1.48 -2.16 -5.69
N LEU A 482 -1.50 -3.44 -6.04
CA LEU A 482 -2.43 -4.44 -5.50
C LEU A 482 -1.66 -5.51 -4.74
N VAL A 483 -2.10 -5.84 -3.53
CA VAL A 483 -1.55 -6.93 -2.72
C VAL A 483 -2.64 -7.92 -2.36
N LYS A 484 -2.45 -9.17 -2.70
CA LYS A 484 -3.34 -10.29 -2.33
C LYS A 484 -2.76 -11.04 -1.14
N ASN A 485 -3.41 -10.95 0.03
CA ASN A 485 -2.94 -11.53 1.29
C ASN A 485 -3.74 -12.74 1.78
N GLY A 486 -5.03 -12.78 1.52
CA GLY A 486 -5.90 -13.85 2.04
C GLY A 486 -5.74 -15.19 1.31
N ALA A 487 -6.10 -16.29 1.96
CA ALA A 487 -6.03 -17.64 1.39
C ALA A 487 -7.08 -17.91 0.31
N ALA A 488 -8.19 -17.18 0.32
CA ALA A 488 -9.25 -17.34 -0.67
C ALA A 488 -8.89 -16.76 -2.05
N THR A 489 -9.68 -17.10 -3.05
CA THR A 489 -9.48 -16.59 -4.41
C THR A 489 -10.00 -15.15 -4.56
N THR A 490 -9.20 -14.29 -5.15
CA THR A 490 -9.65 -13.01 -5.70
C THR A 490 -9.70 -13.11 -7.22
N THR A 491 -10.84 -12.85 -7.82
CA THR A 491 -11.06 -12.91 -9.27
C THR A 491 -11.18 -11.50 -9.84
N LEU A 492 -10.35 -11.17 -10.81
CA LEU A 492 -10.40 -9.91 -11.56
C LEU A 492 -10.99 -10.19 -12.94
N SER A 493 -12.11 -9.53 -13.26
CA SER A 493 -12.78 -9.68 -14.57
C SER A 493 -12.76 -8.38 -15.38
N GLY A 494 -12.36 -7.26 -14.79
CA GLY A 494 -12.16 -5.97 -15.45
C GLY A 494 -10.83 -5.88 -16.20
N VAL A 495 -10.76 -5.02 -17.20
CA VAL A 495 -9.49 -4.63 -17.84
C VAL A 495 -8.77 -3.66 -16.91
N ASN A 496 -7.71 -4.12 -16.25
CA ASN A 496 -7.02 -3.35 -15.22
C ASN A 496 -5.78 -2.66 -15.78
N THR A 497 -5.62 -1.39 -15.43
CA THR A 497 -4.56 -0.52 -15.97
C THR A 497 -3.63 0.06 -14.90
N TYR A 498 -3.79 -0.35 -13.62
CA TYR A 498 -2.93 0.16 -12.55
C TYR A 498 -1.47 -0.26 -12.76
N THR A 499 -0.53 0.65 -12.50
CA THR A 499 0.88 0.46 -12.84
C THR A 499 1.81 0.14 -11.68
N GLY A 500 1.33 0.22 -10.42
CA GLY A 500 2.14 -0.03 -9.22
C GLY A 500 2.48 -1.49 -8.94
N GLY A 501 2.13 -2.39 -9.86
CA GLY A 501 2.42 -3.83 -9.73
C GLY A 501 1.44 -4.60 -8.86
N THR A 502 1.60 -5.92 -8.87
CA THR A 502 0.76 -6.86 -8.14
C THR A 502 1.62 -7.79 -7.29
N THR A 503 1.35 -7.86 -6.00
CA THR A 503 2.01 -8.84 -5.11
C THR A 503 0.99 -9.87 -4.65
N ILE A 504 1.33 -11.14 -4.74
CA ILE A 504 0.49 -12.25 -4.26
C ILE A 504 1.24 -12.95 -3.14
N ASN A 505 0.83 -12.67 -1.90
CA ASN A 505 1.45 -13.25 -0.72
C ASN A 505 0.83 -14.61 -0.37
N SER A 506 -0.45 -14.79 -0.66
CA SER A 506 -1.15 -16.06 -0.35
C SER A 506 -2.45 -16.19 -1.15
N GLY A 507 -2.94 -17.44 -1.31
CA GLY A 507 -4.13 -17.75 -2.06
C GLY A 507 -4.00 -17.56 -3.57
N THR A 508 -5.11 -17.36 -4.25
CA THR A 508 -5.14 -17.25 -5.71
C THR A 508 -5.59 -15.85 -6.15
N LEU A 509 -4.86 -15.24 -7.06
CA LEU A 509 -5.33 -14.15 -7.89
C LEU A 509 -5.65 -14.70 -9.28
N ALA A 510 -6.93 -14.73 -9.63
CA ALA A 510 -7.42 -15.27 -10.89
C ALA A 510 -7.87 -14.16 -11.84
N LEU A 511 -7.55 -14.29 -13.12
CA LEU A 511 -8.12 -13.48 -14.20
C LEU A 511 -9.25 -14.28 -14.86
N ASN A 512 -10.39 -13.64 -15.10
CA ASN A 512 -11.56 -14.30 -15.68
C ASN A 512 -12.17 -13.45 -16.81
N GLY A 513 -12.59 -14.09 -17.89
CA GLY A 513 -13.17 -13.40 -19.03
C GLY A 513 -12.22 -12.33 -19.60
N ALA A 514 -12.68 -11.11 -19.74
CA ALA A 514 -11.86 -9.97 -20.23
C ALA A 514 -10.84 -9.46 -19.20
N GLY A 515 -10.77 -10.06 -18.01
CA GLY A 515 -9.86 -9.65 -16.96
C GLY A 515 -8.40 -9.68 -17.39
N SER A 516 -7.68 -8.60 -17.14
CA SER A 516 -6.25 -8.44 -17.45
C SER A 516 -5.53 -7.62 -16.38
N LEU A 517 -4.20 -7.69 -16.36
CA LEU A 517 -3.36 -6.79 -15.59
C LEU A 517 -2.69 -5.76 -16.51
N SER A 518 -2.06 -4.74 -15.93
CA SER A 518 -1.26 -3.79 -16.69
C SER A 518 -0.07 -4.48 -17.35
N ALA A 519 0.15 -4.21 -18.62
CA ALA A 519 1.26 -4.76 -19.38
C ALA A 519 2.65 -4.30 -18.90
N THR A 520 2.71 -3.26 -18.05
CA THR A 520 3.97 -2.73 -17.50
C THR A 520 4.20 -3.11 -16.04
N GLY A 521 3.16 -3.59 -15.34
CA GLY A 521 3.23 -3.94 -13.92
C GLY A 521 3.94 -5.28 -13.69
N THR A 522 4.78 -5.35 -12.67
CA THR A 522 5.36 -6.61 -12.19
C THR A 522 4.34 -7.43 -11.41
N VAL A 523 4.29 -8.73 -11.65
CA VAL A 523 3.57 -9.69 -10.79
C VAL A 523 4.58 -10.43 -9.93
N ASN A 524 4.46 -10.33 -8.61
CA ASN A 524 5.38 -10.91 -7.65
C ASN A 524 4.64 -11.87 -6.69
N LEU A 525 5.01 -13.14 -6.69
CA LEU A 525 4.46 -14.18 -5.82
C LEU A 525 5.44 -14.48 -4.69
N THR A 526 5.07 -14.23 -3.42
CA THR A 526 6.02 -14.28 -2.31
C THR A 526 5.84 -15.48 -1.38
N GLY A 527 4.61 -15.91 -1.14
CA GLY A 527 4.34 -17.00 -0.21
C GLY A 527 4.14 -18.33 -0.88
N ALA A 528 4.58 -19.41 -0.25
CA ALA A 528 4.37 -20.78 -0.74
C ALA A 528 2.87 -21.04 -0.99
N GLY A 529 2.53 -21.61 -2.15
CA GLY A 529 1.17 -21.85 -2.58
C GLY A 529 0.45 -20.65 -3.19
N ALA A 530 1.05 -19.43 -3.12
CA ALA A 530 0.49 -18.28 -3.83
C ALA A 530 0.39 -18.57 -5.34
N THR A 531 -0.76 -18.28 -5.92
CA THR A 531 -1.08 -18.66 -7.30
C THR A 531 -1.56 -17.43 -8.10
N PHE A 532 -0.96 -17.25 -9.26
CA PHE A 532 -1.46 -16.38 -10.32
C PHE A 532 -2.12 -17.23 -11.40
N ASP A 533 -3.43 -17.12 -11.56
CA ASP A 533 -4.21 -17.97 -12.45
C ASP A 533 -4.79 -17.16 -13.61
N VAL A 534 -4.34 -17.44 -14.82
CA VAL A 534 -4.84 -16.82 -16.05
C VAL A 534 -5.65 -17.78 -16.91
N SER A 535 -5.93 -18.99 -16.41
CA SER A 535 -6.55 -20.06 -17.17
C SER A 535 -7.97 -19.75 -17.64
N ALA A 536 -8.72 -18.96 -16.88
CA ALA A 536 -10.08 -18.55 -17.19
C ALA A 536 -10.18 -17.20 -17.93
N ALA A 537 -9.06 -16.54 -18.22
CA ALA A 537 -9.05 -15.34 -19.03
C ALA A 537 -9.41 -15.66 -20.50
N SER A 538 -10.04 -14.71 -21.21
CA SER A 538 -10.52 -14.92 -22.59
C SER A 538 -9.42 -14.86 -23.65
N GLY A 539 -8.15 -14.82 -23.30
CA GLY A 539 -7.03 -14.78 -24.25
C GLY A 539 -5.68 -14.55 -23.59
N ALA A 540 -4.69 -14.29 -24.45
CA ALA A 540 -3.31 -14.02 -24.05
C ALA A 540 -3.23 -12.88 -23.03
N GLN A 541 -2.44 -13.08 -22.00
CA GLN A 541 -2.21 -12.08 -20.96
C GLN A 541 -0.82 -11.47 -21.07
N THR A 542 -0.71 -10.18 -20.81
CA THR A 542 0.57 -9.47 -20.81
C THR A 542 0.79 -8.81 -19.45
N ILE A 543 1.97 -9.00 -18.89
CA ILE A 543 2.45 -8.33 -17.67
C ILE A 543 3.84 -7.76 -17.93
N GLY A 544 4.31 -6.86 -17.07
CA GLY A 544 5.65 -6.30 -17.20
C GLY A 544 6.72 -7.36 -16.99
N SER A 545 6.76 -7.96 -15.83
CA SER A 545 7.70 -9.01 -15.47
C SER A 545 7.09 -9.96 -14.43
N LEU A 546 7.64 -11.15 -14.32
CA LEU A 546 7.20 -12.17 -13.37
C LEU A 546 8.30 -12.43 -12.33
N ALA A 547 7.97 -12.18 -11.05
CA ALA A 547 8.83 -12.50 -9.93
C ALA A 547 8.13 -13.49 -9.01
N GLY A 548 8.89 -14.28 -8.29
CA GLY A 548 8.28 -15.15 -7.27
C GLY A 548 9.24 -16.17 -6.66
N ALA A 549 8.93 -16.52 -5.41
CA ALA A 549 9.69 -17.50 -4.64
C ALA A 549 9.39 -18.94 -5.08
N ALA A 550 10.23 -19.87 -4.67
CA ALA A 550 9.97 -21.30 -4.82
C ALA A 550 8.67 -21.70 -4.08
N GLY A 551 7.94 -22.66 -4.65
CA GLY A 551 6.64 -23.10 -4.12
C GLY A 551 5.45 -22.21 -4.50
N THR A 552 5.64 -21.19 -5.31
CA THR A 552 4.57 -20.38 -5.92
C THR A 552 4.16 -20.94 -7.27
N ASN A 553 2.96 -20.57 -7.76
CA ASN A 553 2.40 -21.16 -8.97
C ASN A 553 1.87 -20.10 -9.93
N VAL A 554 2.08 -20.34 -11.22
CA VAL A 554 1.37 -19.65 -12.31
C VAL A 554 0.61 -20.71 -13.12
N ASN A 555 -0.70 -20.57 -13.21
CA ASN A 555 -1.55 -21.45 -14.03
C ASN A 555 -1.94 -20.73 -15.33
N LEU A 556 -1.40 -21.20 -16.43
CA LEU A 556 -1.70 -20.64 -17.75
C LEU A 556 -3.04 -21.16 -18.32
N GLY A 557 -3.47 -22.38 -17.94
CA GLY A 557 -4.51 -23.08 -18.67
C GLY A 557 -4.09 -23.27 -20.13
N VAL A 558 -4.89 -22.76 -21.07
CA VAL A 558 -4.59 -22.76 -22.52
C VAL A 558 -4.00 -21.40 -22.98
N ASN A 559 -3.96 -20.39 -22.11
CA ASN A 559 -3.62 -19.03 -22.45
C ASN A 559 -2.10 -18.80 -22.46
N SER A 560 -1.64 -17.88 -23.28
CA SER A 560 -0.24 -17.43 -23.24
C SER A 560 -0.04 -16.29 -22.25
N LEU A 561 1.15 -16.27 -21.61
CA LEU A 561 1.60 -15.20 -20.75
C LEU A 561 2.79 -14.49 -21.39
N THR A 562 2.64 -13.20 -21.70
CA THR A 562 3.69 -12.35 -22.24
C THR A 562 4.33 -11.52 -21.14
N LEU A 563 5.67 -11.55 -21.07
CA LEU A 563 6.53 -10.77 -20.20
C LEU A 563 7.15 -9.65 -21.02
N GLY A 564 6.54 -8.45 -20.95
CA GLY A 564 6.83 -7.34 -21.88
C GLY A 564 7.58 -6.16 -21.27
N GLY A 565 7.98 -6.22 -19.98
CA GLY A 565 8.56 -5.09 -19.27
C GLY A 565 10.06 -4.93 -19.46
N THR A 566 10.58 -3.81 -18.93
CA THR A 566 12.02 -3.47 -18.95
C THR A 566 12.72 -3.81 -17.63
N GLY A 567 11.98 -4.20 -16.60
CA GLY A 567 12.50 -4.55 -15.27
C GLY A 567 13.06 -5.97 -15.23
N ASN A 568 14.11 -6.17 -14.44
CA ASN A 568 14.66 -7.51 -14.19
C ASN A 568 13.81 -8.23 -13.14
N ALA A 569 13.56 -9.52 -13.35
CA ALA A 569 12.78 -10.33 -12.40
C ALA A 569 13.24 -11.79 -12.39
N THR A 570 13.08 -12.43 -11.23
CA THR A 570 13.36 -13.85 -11.04
C THR A 570 12.10 -14.56 -10.55
N TYR A 571 11.73 -15.62 -11.27
CA TYR A 571 10.66 -16.51 -10.88
C TYR A 571 11.20 -17.91 -10.59
N ALA A 572 11.09 -18.33 -9.33
CA ALA A 572 11.56 -19.63 -8.87
C ALA A 572 10.42 -20.64 -8.63
N GLY A 573 9.17 -20.21 -8.84
CA GLY A 573 7.99 -21.08 -8.72
C GLY A 573 7.75 -21.94 -9.96
N THR A 574 6.58 -22.56 -10.05
CA THR A 574 6.17 -23.45 -11.14
C THR A 574 5.19 -22.73 -12.08
N ILE A 575 5.43 -22.78 -13.36
CA ILE A 575 4.49 -22.37 -14.42
C ILE A 575 3.91 -23.62 -15.05
N GLY A 576 2.58 -23.76 -15.07
CA GLY A 576 1.87 -24.91 -15.61
C GLY A 576 0.76 -24.53 -16.59
N GLY A 577 0.24 -25.53 -17.32
CA GLY A 577 -0.80 -25.42 -18.33
C GLY A 577 -0.34 -25.77 -19.73
N SER A 578 -1.26 -25.75 -20.71
CA SER A 578 -0.94 -25.97 -22.11
C SER A 578 -0.61 -24.68 -22.90
N GLY A 579 -0.74 -23.53 -22.23
CA GLY A 579 -0.37 -22.23 -22.79
C GLY A 579 1.13 -22.03 -22.92
N SER A 580 1.54 -20.91 -23.52
CA SER A 580 2.93 -20.55 -23.79
C SER A 580 3.39 -19.38 -22.94
N VAL A 581 4.73 -19.26 -22.78
CA VAL A 581 5.37 -18.06 -22.19
C VAL A 581 6.07 -17.30 -23.31
N THR A 582 5.84 -15.99 -23.40
CA THR A 582 6.46 -15.12 -24.41
C THR A 582 7.29 -14.05 -23.71
N LEU A 583 8.55 -13.93 -24.09
CA LEU A 583 9.42 -12.83 -23.66
C LEU A 583 9.49 -11.78 -24.79
N SER A 584 9.01 -10.57 -24.52
CA SER A 584 9.05 -9.45 -25.49
C SER A 584 9.65 -8.17 -24.89
N GLY A 585 9.91 -8.16 -23.58
CA GLY A 585 10.53 -7.05 -22.87
C GLY A 585 12.05 -7.00 -23.06
N THR A 586 12.66 -5.88 -22.72
CA THR A 586 14.12 -5.70 -22.76
C THR A 586 14.81 -6.00 -21.42
N GLY A 587 14.06 -6.21 -20.36
CA GLY A 587 14.59 -6.62 -19.06
C GLY A 587 15.09 -8.07 -19.05
N VAL A 588 15.80 -8.43 -18.00
CA VAL A 588 16.25 -9.81 -17.78
C VAL A 588 15.16 -10.56 -17.00
N GLN A 589 14.59 -11.59 -17.63
CA GLN A 589 13.68 -12.51 -16.95
C GLN A 589 14.43 -13.81 -16.60
N SER A 590 14.52 -14.12 -15.30
CA SER A 590 15.08 -15.40 -14.85
C SER A 590 13.96 -16.37 -14.51
N LEU A 591 14.01 -17.57 -15.07
CA LEU A 591 13.13 -18.70 -14.76
C LEU A 591 13.99 -19.79 -14.12
N THR A 592 13.96 -19.87 -12.77
CA THR A 592 14.83 -20.81 -12.05
C THR A 592 14.09 -22.04 -11.53
N GLY A 593 12.75 -21.97 -11.54
CA GLY A 593 11.90 -23.10 -11.13
C GLY A 593 11.78 -24.20 -12.17
N THR A 594 11.17 -25.31 -11.74
CA THR A 594 10.79 -26.42 -12.62
C THR A 594 9.41 -26.17 -13.20
N ASN A 595 9.34 -25.86 -14.50
CA ASN A 595 8.11 -25.52 -15.18
C ASN A 595 7.56 -26.73 -15.95
N VAL A 596 6.25 -26.80 -16.10
CA VAL A 596 5.53 -27.93 -16.72
C VAL A 596 4.57 -27.51 -17.84
N TYR A 597 4.64 -26.23 -18.28
CA TYR A 597 3.82 -25.77 -19.39
C TYR A 597 4.27 -26.42 -20.72
N THR A 598 3.30 -26.63 -21.62
CA THR A 598 3.55 -27.40 -22.86
C THR A 598 3.51 -26.56 -24.15
N GLY A 599 2.99 -25.32 -24.10
CA GLY A 599 2.79 -24.48 -25.28
C GLY A 599 4.06 -23.80 -25.82
N GLY A 600 5.22 -24.07 -25.19
CA GLY A 600 6.53 -23.55 -25.63
C GLY A 600 6.85 -22.16 -25.10
N THR A 601 8.08 -21.71 -25.40
CA THR A 601 8.63 -20.42 -25.01
C THR A 601 8.94 -19.61 -26.26
N ASN A 602 8.38 -18.41 -26.39
CA ASN A 602 8.60 -17.50 -27.50
C ASN A 602 9.55 -16.37 -27.07
N LEU A 603 10.69 -16.25 -27.73
CA LEU A 603 11.67 -15.18 -27.54
C LEU A 603 11.51 -14.17 -28.67
N ASN A 604 10.80 -13.07 -28.40
CA ASN A 604 10.60 -11.98 -29.35
C ASN A 604 11.65 -10.86 -29.18
N GLY A 605 12.49 -10.98 -28.14
CA GLY A 605 13.55 -10.05 -27.76
C GLY A 605 13.96 -10.27 -26.31
N GLY A 606 14.89 -9.47 -25.79
CA GLY A 606 15.30 -9.45 -24.38
C GLY A 606 16.23 -10.60 -23.96
N ASN A 607 16.37 -10.74 -22.64
CA ASN A 607 17.31 -11.66 -22.01
C ASN A 607 16.54 -12.66 -21.12
N LEU A 608 16.70 -13.94 -21.42
CA LEU A 608 16.16 -15.04 -20.62
C LEU A 608 17.28 -15.77 -19.91
N VAL A 609 17.13 -15.98 -18.61
CA VAL A 609 18.09 -16.76 -17.80
C VAL A 609 17.36 -17.97 -17.21
N VAL A 610 17.94 -19.14 -17.34
CA VAL A 610 17.36 -20.39 -16.85
C VAL A 610 18.16 -20.95 -15.67
N GLY A 611 17.48 -21.54 -14.70
CA GLY A 611 18.13 -22.15 -13.53
C GLY A 611 17.76 -23.62 -13.30
N SER A 612 17.04 -24.23 -14.23
CA SER A 612 16.60 -25.62 -14.15
C SER A 612 16.53 -26.23 -15.54
N ASN A 613 16.75 -27.55 -15.66
CA ASN A 613 16.66 -28.27 -16.94
C ASN A 613 15.26 -28.23 -17.56
N THR A 614 14.22 -27.97 -16.78
CA THR A 614 12.83 -27.83 -17.21
C THR A 614 12.31 -26.40 -17.11
N ALA A 615 13.19 -25.42 -16.92
CA ALA A 615 12.82 -24.01 -16.77
C ALA A 615 11.90 -23.50 -17.90
N LEU A 616 11.99 -24.06 -19.09
CA LEU A 616 11.23 -23.68 -20.28
C LEU A 616 10.05 -24.62 -20.61
N GLY A 617 9.60 -25.41 -19.61
CA GLY A 617 8.55 -26.40 -19.85
C GLY A 617 9.00 -27.47 -20.84
N SER A 618 8.04 -28.12 -21.52
CA SER A 618 8.32 -29.20 -22.49
C SER A 618 8.16 -28.80 -23.96
N GLY A 619 7.58 -27.64 -24.25
CA GLY A 619 7.37 -27.15 -25.60
C GLY A 619 8.63 -26.58 -26.24
N ALA A 620 8.60 -26.28 -27.56
CA ALA A 620 9.72 -25.69 -28.27
C ALA A 620 10.04 -24.26 -27.81
N VAL A 621 11.31 -23.86 -27.99
CA VAL A 621 11.76 -22.47 -27.85
C VAL A 621 11.77 -21.83 -29.26
N ASN A 622 10.92 -20.85 -29.48
CA ASN A 622 10.82 -20.14 -30.76
C ASN A 622 11.51 -18.77 -30.63
N VAL A 623 12.58 -18.58 -31.33
CA VAL A 623 13.34 -17.32 -31.36
C VAL A 623 12.83 -16.52 -32.56
N ASN A 624 11.86 -15.64 -32.28
CA ASN A 624 11.21 -14.78 -33.28
C ASN A 624 11.88 -13.41 -33.41
N GLY A 625 12.72 -13.04 -32.46
CA GLY A 625 13.55 -11.83 -32.42
C GLY A 625 14.90 -12.15 -31.79
N SER A 626 15.93 -11.39 -32.13
CA SER A 626 17.26 -11.61 -31.55
C SER A 626 17.23 -11.49 -30.05
N SER A 627 17.65 -12.50 -29.32
CA SER A 627 17.51 -12.68 -27.89
C SER A 627 18.75 -13.31 -27.26
N THR A 628 18.88 -13.14 -25.95
CA THR A 628 19.93 -13.82 -25.17
C THR A 628 19.31 -14.92 -24.32
N LEU A 629 19.94 -16.08 -24.28
CA LEU A 629 19.64 -17.18 -23.36
C LEU A 629 20.89 -17.52 -22.55
N ASP A 630 20.74 -17.46 -21.23
CA ASP A 630 21.83 -17.72 -20.29
C ASP A 630 21.36 -18.66 -19.16
N ALA A 631 22.27 -19.09 -18.31
CA ALA A 631 21.96 -19.97 -17.20
C ALA A 631 22.59 -19.49 -15.87
N THR A 632 21.92 -19.72 -14.76
CA THR A 632 22.42 -19.43 -13.39
C THR A 632 23.20 -20.60 -12.80
N THR A 633 22.96 -21.81 -13.30
CA THR A 633 23.59 -23.07 -12.88
C THR A 633 23.84 -23.90 -14.16
N ASN A 634 24.59 -24.97 -14.06
CA ASN A 634 24.75 -25.88 -15.19
C ASN A 634 23.41 -26.52 -15.54
N VAL A 635 22.91 -26.20 -16.72
CA VAL A 635 21.59 -26.60 -17.22
C VAL A 635 21.69 -27.27 -18.57
N THR A 636 20.89 -28.32 -18.79
CA THR A 636 20.68 -28.92 -20.10
C THR A 636 19.20 -28.87 -20.46
N LEU A 637 18.85 -28.07 -21.45
CA LEU A 637 17.49 -27.92 -21.96
C LEU A 637 17.22 -28.99 -23.04
N ALA A 638 16.16 -29.76 -22.86
CA ALA A 638 15.75 -30.78 -23.85
C ALA A 638 14.88 -30.21 -24.99
N ASN A 639 14.50 -28.95 -24.89
CA ASN A 639 13.59 -28.27 -25.81
C ASN A 639 14.19 -28.18 -27.22
N GLY A 640 13.38 -28.45 -28.26
CA GLY A 640 13.73 -28.04 -29.62
C GLY A 640 13.76 -26.50 -29.72
N VAL A 641 14.67 -25.98 -30.56
CA VAL A 641 14.83 -24.52 -30.73
C VAL A 641 14.56 -24.17 -32.21
N ASN A 642 13.63 -23.26 -32.47
CA ASN A 642 13.31 -22.75 -33.79
C ASN A 642 13.84 -21.32 -33.93
N LEU A 643 14.81 -21.10 -34.81
CA LEU A 643 15.42 -19.79 -35.06
C LEU A 643 14.77 -19.16 -36.31
N ALA A 644 14.01 -18.11 -36.17
CA ALA A 644 13.43 -17.39 -37.30
C ALA A 644 14.53 -16.81 -38.19
N THR A 645 14.29 -16.71 -39.50
CA THR A 645 15.26 -16.14 -40.45
C THR A 645 15.63 -14.70 -40.06
N GLY A 646 16.92 -14.41 -40.06
CA GLY A 646 17.45 -13.09 -39.69
C GLY A 646 17.55 -12.85 -38.18
N THR A 647 17.19 -13.83 -37.35
CA THR A 647 17.34 -13.72 -35.89
C THR A 647 18.62 -14.38 -35.39
N THR A 648 19.04 -13.97 -34.22
CA THR A 648 20.22 -14.53 -33.55
C THR A 648 19.87 -14.89 -32.12
N LEU A 649 20.18 -16.13 -31.72
CA LEU A 649 20.17 -16.53 -30.32
C LEU A 649 21.58 -16.40 -29.74
N THR A 650 21.76 -15.43 -28.85
CA THR A 650 23.04 -15.25 -28.16
C THR A 650 23.02 -16.12 -26.88
N LEU A 651 24.07 -16.92 -26.73
CA LEU A 651 24.30 -17.83 -25.63
C LEU A 651 25.53 -17.31 -24.87
N GLY A 652 25.31 -16.81 -23.68
CA GLY A 652 26.37 -16.15 -22.90
C GLY A 652 26.58 -16.84 -21.56
N GLY A 653 27.28 -16.15 -20.68
CA GLY A 653 27.37 -16.44 -19.29
C GLY A 653 28.58 -17.18 -18.76
N GLY A 654 28.59 -17.32 -17.43
CA GLY A 654 29.65 -17.94 -16.67
C GLY A 654 29.34 -19.37 -16.24
N THR A 655 28.20 -19.95 -16.66
CA THR A 655 27.80 -21.32 -16.34
C THR A 655 27.52 -22.13 -17.58
N ASP A 656 27.71 -23.45 -17.52
CA ASP A 656 27.57 -24.33 -18.64
C ASP A 656 26.09 -24.48 -19.05
N LEU A 657 25.83 -24.39 -20.35
CA LEU A 657 24.50 -24.56 -20.92
C LEU A 657 24.53 -25.66 -21.98
N GLY A 658 23.62 -26.61 -21.88
CA GLY A 658 23.37 -27.65 -22.86
C GLY A 658 22.07 -27.41 -23.63
N LEU A 659 22.09 -27.54 -24.94
CA LEU A 659 20.91 -27.61 -25.80
C LEU A 659 20.84 -29.04 -26.37
N GLY A 660 19.90 -29.83 -25.78
CA GLY A 660 19.75 -31.24 -26.13
C GLY A 660 18.80 -31.49 -27.29
N GLY A 661 17.82 -30.58 -27.50
CA GLY A 661 16.85 -30.69 -28.57
C GLY A 661 17.39 -30.25 -29.91
N VAL A 662 16.64 -30.52 -31.00
CA VAL A 662 17.01 -30.11 -32.35
C VAL A 662 16.88 -28.60 -32.52
N ILE A 663 17.90 -27.96 -33.03
CA ILE A 663 17.91 -26.52 -33.40
C ILE A 663 17.65 -26.43 -34.93
N SER A 664 16.62 -25.68 -35.29
CA SER A 664 16.17 -25.54 -36.70
C SER A 664 15.92 -24.09 -37.08
N GLY A 665 15.69 -23.83 -38.37
CA GLY A 665 15.33 -22.53 -38.92
C GLY A 665 16.45 -21.77 -39.61
N GLY A 666 16.14 -20.51 -40.01
CA GLY A 666 17.07 -19.69 -40.82
C GLY A 666 17.94 -18.75 -39.98
N GLY A 667 17.75 -18.66 -38.67
CA GLY A 667 18.56 -17.82 -37.79
C GLY A 667 19.86 -18.47 -37.35
N GLY A 668 20.71 -17.70 -36.63
CA GLY A 668 22.04 -18.13 -36.21
C GLY A 668 22.20 -18.22 -34.67
N LEU A 669 23.31 -18.82 -34.25
CA LEU A 669 23.75 -18.86 -32.85
C LEU A 669 24.99 -17.98 -32.65
N VAL A 670 25.06 -17.31 -31.51
CA VAL A 670 26.26 -16.59 -31.06
C VAL A 670 26.64 -17.08 -29.66
N LYS A 671 27.83 -17.67 -29.53
CA LYS A 671 28.38 -18.07 -28.23
C LYS A 671 29.39 -17.02 -27.74
N ASN A 672 29.07 -16.33 -26.65
CA ASN A 672 29.91 -15.27 -26.08
C ASN A 672 30.55 -15.73 -24.79
N GLY A 673 30.07 -15.94 -23.69
CA GLY A 673 30.68 -16.17 -22.39
C GLY A 673 31.75 -17.25 -22.28
N ALA A 674 32.45 -17.29 -21.17
CA ALA A 674 33.58 -18.18 -20.94
C ALA A 674 33.19 -19.65 -20.68
N ALA A 675 31.98 -19.90 -20.23
CA ALA A 675 31.51 -21.27 -19.95
C ALA A 675 31.24 -22.10 -21.19
N ALA A 676 31.03 -23.40 -21.01
CA ALA A 676 30.79 -24.32 -22.11
C ALA A 676 29.33 -24.24 -22.63
N LEU A 677 29.17 -24.26 -23.93
CA LEU A 677 27.92 -24.56 -24.62
C LEU A 677 27.98 -25.95 -25.22
N THR A 678 27.07 -26.84 -24.85
CA THR A 678 26.96 -28.18 -25.41
C THR A 678 25.78 -28.27 -26.38
N LEU A 679 26.01 -28.68 -27.63
CA LEU A 679 24.99 -28.92 -28.64
C LEU A 679 24.89 -30.43 -28.92
N ASN A 680 23.83 -31.07 -28.44
CA ASN A 680 23.66 -32.53 -28.63
C ASN A 680 22.70 -32.90 -29.76
N GLY A 681 21.85 -31.97 -30.19
CA GLY A 681 20.86 -32.19 -31.23
C GLY A 681 21.47 -32.43 -32.63
N ALA A 682 20.78 -33.20 -33.46
CA ALA A 682 21.06 -33.25 -34.93
C ALA A 682 20.41 -32.00 -35.57
N ASN A 683 21.11 -30.89 -35.52
CA ASN A 683 20.62 -29.55 -35.89
C ASN A 683 20.61 -29.33 -37.41
N ASN A 684 19.69 -28.51 -37.88
CA ASN A 684 19.54 -28.18 -39.28
C ASN A 684 19.36 -26.67 -39.56
N TYR A 685 19.65 -25.80 -38.57
CA TYR A 685 19.60 -24.36 -38.78
C TYR A 685 20.62 -23.89 -39.80
N THR A 686 20.32 -22.81 -40.53
CA THR A 686 21.14 -22.39 -41.69
C THR A 686 21.92 -21.10 -41.48
N GLY A 687 21.60 -20.32 -40.41
CA GLY A 687 22.23 -19.00 -40.17
C GLY A 687 23.63 -19.04 -39.58
N GLY A 688 24.21 -20.25 -39.40
CA GLY A 688 25.58 -20.43 -38.91
C GLY A 688 25.74 -20.20 -37.40
N THR A 689 26.96 -20.40 -36.93
CA THR A 689 27.34 -20.24 -35.52
C THR A 689 28.55 -19.31 -35.39
N THR A 690 28.43 -18.28 -34.54
CA THR A 690 29.57 -17.42 -34.18
C THR A 690 30.07 -17.83 -32.81
N LEU A 691 31.36 -18.18 -32.72
CA LEU A 691 32.03 -18.58 -31.50
C LEU A 691 33.06 -17.50 -31.12
N ASN A 692 32.71 -16.65 -30.14
CA ASN A 692 33.54 -15.52 -29.73
C ASN A 692 34.42 -15.84 -28.50
N ALA A 693 33.95 -16.69 -27.60
CA ALA A 693 34.71 -17.06 -26.41
C ALA A 693 34.18 -18.37 -25.79
N GLY A 694 34.94 -18.92 -24.86
CA GLY A 694 34.61 -20.12 -24.09
C GLY A 694 34.70 -21.40 -24.90
N SER A 695 33.92 -22.40 -24.54
CA SER A 695 33.96 -23.72 -25.18
C SER A 695 32.65 -24.04 -25.90
N LEU A 696 32.71 -24.57 -27.11
CA LEU A 696 31.60 -25.17 -27.83
C LEU A 696 31.84 -26.68 -27.91
N VAL A 697 30.98 -27.47 -27.26
CA VAL A 697 31.09 -28.93 -27.21
C VAL A 697 30.02 -29.55 -28.13
N LEU A 698 30.40 -30.35 -29.06
CA LEU A 698 29.50 -31.00 -30.01
C LEU A 698 29.21 -32.43 -29.57
N GLY A 699 27.96 -32.81 -29.51
CA GLY A 699 27.50 -34.18 -29.26
C GLY A 699 26.99 -34.92 -30.50
N ASN A 700 26.92 -34.23 -31.62
CA ASN A 700 26.44 -34.78 -32.89
C ASN A 700 27.21 -34.21 -34.09
N GLY A 701 27.42 -34.98 -35.14
CA GLY A 701 28.09 -34.49 -36.35
C GLY A 701 27.36 -33.34 -37.07
N SER A 702 26.03 -33.21 -36.87
CA SER A 702 25.22 -32.11 -37.39
C SER A 702 24.94 -31.02 -36.35
N ALA A 703 25.61 -31.03 -35.23
CA ALA A 703 25.34 -30.09 -34.11
C ALA A 703 25.44 -28.62 -34.53
N LEU A 704 26.24 -28.27 -35.55
CA LEU A 704 26.41 -26.92 -36.09
C LEU A 704 25.37 -26.54 -37.15
N GLY A 705 24.38 -27.38 -37.43
CA GLY A 705 23.47 -27.17 -38.56
C GLY A 705 24.21 -27.20 -39.89
N THR A 706 23.71 -26.43 -40.87
CA THR A 706 24.33 -26.39 -42.24
C THR A 706 25.11 -25.11 -42.50
N GLY A 707 25.03 -24.11 -41.66
CA GLY A 707 25.76 -22.85 -41.80
C GLY A 707 27.23 -22.94 -41.35
N ALA A 708 28.02 -21.92 -41.64
CA ALA A 708 29.43 -21.87 -41.24
C ALA A 708 29.62 -21.64 -39.75
N LEU A 709 30.74 -22.10 -39.18
CA LEU A 709 31.26 -21.71 -37.87
C LEU A 709 32.22 -20.53 -38.05
N THR A 710 31.91 -19.39 -37.51
CA THR A 710 32.79 -18.21 -37.46
C THR A 710 33.41 -18.08 -36.07
N VAL A 711 34.72 -18.04 -35.97
CA VAL A 711 35.45 -17.86 -34.71
C VAL A 711 35.90 -16.42 -34.62
N GLY A 712 35.33 -15.66 -33.66
CA GLY A 712 35.58 -14.21 -33.53
C GLY A 712 36.67 -13.86 -32.51
N GLY A 713 37.03 -14.78 -31.62
CA GLY A 713 38.01 -14.56 -30.54
C GLY A 713 38.77 -15.84 -30.16
N ALA A 714 39.36 -15.89 -29.01
CA ALA A 714 39.99 -17.10 -28.47
C ALA A 714 38.91 -18.03 -27.89
N ALA A 715 38.70 -19.17 -28.53
CA ALA A 715 37.67 -20.11 -28.16
C ALA A 715 38.03 -21.56 -28.45
N THR A 716 37.33 -22.49 -27.81
CA THR A 716 37.56 -23.93 -27.91
C THR A 716 36.39 -24.61 -28.64
N LEU A 717 36.71 -25.47 -29.60
CA LEU A 717 35.79 -26.45 -30.17
C LEU A 717 36.18 -27.84 -29.67
N ASP A 718 35.24 -28.51 -29.03
CA ASP A 718 35.43 -29.84 -28.44
C ASP A 718 34.27 -30.77 -28.77
N THR A 719 34.41 -32.05 -28.44
CA THR A 719 33.38 -33.06 -28.68
C THR A 719 33.22 -33.98 -27.48
N ASN A 720 31.99 -34.42 -27.18
CA ASN A 720 31.71 -35.40 -26.13
C ASN A 720 31.69 -36.87 -26.69
N ALA A 721 31.87 -37.05 -28.02
CA ALA A 721 31.96 -38.33 -28.71
C ALA A 721 32.87 -38.20 -29.94
N SER A 722 33.36 -39.29 -30.50
CA SER A 722 34.06 -39.25 -31.77
C SER A 722 33.09 -38.96 -32.92
N LEU A 723 33.29 -37.85 -33.63
CA LEU A 723 32.39 -37.41 -34.68
C LEU A 723 33.13 -36.62 -35.80
N SER A 724 32.37 -36.35 -36.87
CA SER A 724 32.87 -35.54 -37.98
C SER A 724 31.93 -34.40 -38.29
N VAL A 725 32.50 -33.20 -38.53
CA VAL A 725 31.78 -31.93 -38.79
C VAL A 725 32.14 -31.45 -40.21
N GLY A 726 31.09 -31.19 -41.01
CA GLY A 726 31.22 -30.75 -42.39
C GLY A 726 31.22 -29.23 -42.62
N ASN A 727 31.01 -28.46 -41.56
CA ASN A 727 30.82 -27.01 -41.66
C ASN A 727 32.14 -26.30 -42.04
N ALA A 728 32.04 -25.30 -42.91
CA ALA A 728 33.15 -24.39 -43.14
C ALA A 728 33.44 -23.59 -41.84
N ILE A 729 34.73 -23.32 -41.57
CA ILE A 729 35.17 -22.59 -40.38
C ILE A 729 35.92 -21.32 -40.79
N GLY A 730 35.45 -20.17 -40.39
CA GLY A 730 36.11 -18.89 -40.59
C GLY A 730 36.82 -18.42 -39.32
N LEU A 731 38.13 -18.19 -39.38
CA LEU A 731 38.92 -17.68 -38.26
C LEU A 731 39.12 -16.17 -38.42
N GLY A 732 38.48 -15.36 -37.56
CA GLY A 732 38.59 -13.90 -37.58
C GLY A 732 40.02 -13.43 -37.31
N THR A 733 40.28 -12.15 -37.55
CA THR A 733 41.60 -11.53 -37.29
C THR A 733 41.87 -11.56 -35.77
N GLY A 734 43.01 -12.13 -35.39
CA GLY A 734 43.41 -12.32 -34.00
C GLY A 734 42.66 -13.45 -33.28
N ALA A 735 41.71 -14.12 -33.91
CA ALA A 735 41.02 -15.27 -33.34
C ALA A 735 41.93 -16.49 -33.23
N THR A 736 41.69 -17.31 -32.21
CA THR A 736 42.35 -18.58 -32.01
C THR A 736 41.33 -19.67 -31.78
N LEU A 737 41.25 -20.63 -32.68
CA LEU A 737 40.44 -21.84 -32.49
C LEU A 737 41.27 -22.92 -31.85
N THR A 738 40.96 -23.27 -30.63
CA THR A 738 41.53 -24.41 -29.92
C THR A 738 40.67 -25.63 -30.17
N LEU A 739 41.28 -26.70 -30.68
CA LEU A 739 40.68 -28.04 -30.83
C LEU A 739 41.02 -28.83 -29.55
N GLY A 740 40.03 -29.01 -28.69
CA GLY A 740 40.21 -29.70 -27.41
C GLY A 740 39.94 -31.19 -27.54
N GLY A 741 39.83 -31.80 -26.38
CA GLY A 741 39.14 -33.02 -26.23
C GLY A 741 39.93 -34.31 -26.14
N SER A 742 39.23 -35.27 -25.61
CA SER A 742 39.59 -36.64 -25.43
C SER A 742 38.98 -37.54 -26.52
N ASN A 743 38.17 -36.97 -27.43
CA ASN A 743 37.52 -37.73 -28.51
C ASN A 743 38.08 -37.34 -29.87
N ALA A 744 38.03 -38.26 -30.84
CA ALA A 744 38.44 -37.98 -32.19
C ALA A 744 37.48 -37.05 -32.92
N LEU A 745 38.01 -35.99 -33.57
CA LEU A 745 37.24 -35.00 -34.30
C LEU A 745 37.69 -34.95 -35.76
N GLY A 746 36.77 -35.20 -36.70
CA GLY A 746 36.94 -34.97 -38.12
C GLY A 746 36.42 -33.57 -38.50
N LEU A 747 37.21 -32.77 -39.23
CA LEU A 747 36.79 -31.50 -39.79
C LEU A 747 36.92 -31.60 -41.32
N SER A 748 35.78 -31.74 -42.00
CA SER A 748 35.76 -31.88 -43.45
C SER A 748 35.46 -30.57 -44.18
N GLY A 749 34.97 -29.57 -43.52
CA GLY A 749 34.83 -28.23 -44.07
C GLY A 749 36.17 -27.49 -44.15
N ALA A 750 36.29 -26.55 -45.11
CA ALA A 750 37.44 -25.70 -45.20
C ALA A 750 37.61 -24.75 -44.04
N ILE A 751 38.80 -24.62 -43.47
CA ILE A 751 39.17 -23.62 -42.46
C ILE A 751 39.88 -22.46 -43.18
N SER A 752 39.35 -21.25 -43.02
CA SER A 752 39.82 -20.03 -43.68
C SER A 752 40.00 -18.87 -42.72
N GLY A 753 40.57 -17.75 -43.16
CA GLY A 753 40.75 -16.52 -42.41
C GLY A 753 42.15 -16.27 -41.92
N THR A 754 42.34 -15.28 -41.04
CA THR A 754 43.68 -14.85 -40.58
C THR A 754 44.02 -15.31 -39.18
N GLY A 755 43.06 -15.94 -38.46
CA GLY A 755 43.28 -16.47 -37.13
C GLY A 755 44.08 -17.77 -37.11
N ALA A 756 44.42 -18.24 -35.91
CA ALA A 756 45.29 -19.39 -35.66
C ALA A 756 44.49 -20.65 -35.25
N LEU A 757 45.07 -21.81 -35.47
CA LEU A 757 44.56 -23.10 -35.04
C LEU A 757 45.47 -23.69 -33.96
N VAL A 758 44.90 -24.15 -32.85
CA VAL A 758 45.65 -24.81 -31.77
C VAL A 758 45.01 -26.17 -31.48
N LYS A 759 45.78 -27.22 -31.49
CA LYS A 759 45.39 -28.58 -31.13
C LYS A 759 45.89 -28.92 -29.74
N ASN A 760 45.01 -29.09 -28.75
CA ASN A 760 45.35 -29.31 -27.35
C ASN A 760 45.10 -30.74 -26.86
N GLY A 761 44.05 -31.38 -27.23
CA GLY A 761 43.63 -32.68 -26.70
C GLY A 761 44.52 -33.83 -27.14
N ALA A 762 44.53 -34.89 -26.34
CA ALA A 762 45.35 -36.08 -26.62
C ALA A 762 44.87 -36.94 -27.84
N SER A 763 43.60 -36.79 -28.21
CA SER A 763 42.99 -37.51 -29.32
C SER A 763 43.41 -36.99 -30.68
N THR A 764 43.07 -37.74 -31.74
CA THR A 764 43.33 -37.31 -33.13
C THR A 764 42.28 -36.34 -33.62
N THR A 765 42.73 -35.22 -34.19
CA THR A 765 41.90 -34.41 -35.06
C THR A 765 42.31 -34.60 -36.50
N THR A 766 41.35 -34.94 -37.40
CA THR A 766 41.57 -35.15 -38.80
C THR A 766 41.01 -34.00 -39.67
N LEU A 767 41.81 -33.31 -40.38
CA LEU A 767 41.45 -32.30 -41.37
C LEU A 767 41.36 -32.88 -42.76
N THR A 768 40.18 -32.81 -43.39
CA THR A 768 40.00 -33.27 -44.79
C THR A 768 39.60 -32.10 -45.72
N GLY A 769 39.35 -30.90 -45.18
CA GLY A 769 39.08 -29.68 -45.96
C GLY A 769 40.36 -29.03 -46.53
N ALA A 770 40.23 -28.32 -47.67
CA ALA A 770 41.26 -27.44 -48.17
C ALA A 770 41.41 -26.17 -47.38
N ASN A 771 42.27 -26.14 -46.37
CA ASN A 771 42.42 -25.06 -45.43
C ASN A 771 43.33 -23.94 -45.86
N THR A 772 42.94 -22.71 -45.70
CA THR A 772 43.63 -21.50 -46.15
C THR A 772 43.91 -20.47 -45.11
N TYR A 773 43.66 -20.79 -43.82
CA TYR A 773 43.93 -19.86 -42.74
C TYR A 773 45.41 -19.53 -42.58
N THR A 774 45.76 -18.29 -42.27
CA THR A 774 47.14 -17.81 -42.31
C THR A 774 47.81 -17.61 -40.94
N GLY A 775 47.03 -17.68 -39.80
CA GLY A 775 47.56 -17.44 -38.47
C GLY A 775 48.43 -18.54 -37.87
N GLY A 776 48.76 -19.59 -38.63
CA GLY A 776 49.63 -20.70 -38.19
C GLY A 776 48.86 -21.79 -37.42
N THR A 777 49.57 -22.86 -37.11
CA THR A 777 49.06 -24.06 -36.43
C THR A 777 49.98 -24.41 -35.25
N THR A 778 49.44 -24.56 -34.08
CA THR A 778 50.14 -25.03 -32.89
C THR A 778 49.59 -26.39 -32.47
N ILE A 779 50.44 -27.39 -32.33
CA ILE A 779 50.04 -28.71 -31.80
C ILE A 779 50.67 -28.91 -30.45
N ASN A 780 49.85 -28.74 -29.37
CA ASN A 780 50.30 -28.88 -28.00
C ASN A 780 50.29 -30.36 -27.55
N ALA A 781 49.33 -31.13 -28.03
CA ALA A 781 49.21 -32.54 -27.65
C ALA A 781 48.41 -33.33 -28.71
N GLY A 782 48.57 -34.66 -28.71
CA GLY A 782 47.87 -35.59 -29.61
C GLY A 782 48.26 -35.42 -31.06
N THR A 783 47.41 -35.88 -31.96
CA THR A 783 47.70 -35.91 -33.42
C THR A 783 46.78 -34.94 -34.16
N LEU A 784 47.40 -34.08 -34.97
CA LEU A 784 46.72 -33.40 -36.08
C LEU A 784 47.01 -34.15 -37.38
N ALA A 785 46.00 -34.86 -37.87
CA ALA A 785 46.09 -35.67 -39.06
C ALA A 785 45.49 -34.92 -40.28
N LEU A 786 46.11 -35.03 -41.40
CA LEU A 786 45.55 -34.61 -42.66
C LEU A 786 45.03 -35.83 -43.43
N GLY A 787 43.77 -35.88 -43.76
CA GLY A 787 43.17 -36.91 -44.57
C GLY A 787 43.09 -36.50 -46.04
N ALA A 788 42.51 -37.32 -46.90
CA ALA A 788 42.39 -37.08 -48.34
C ALA A 788 41.75 -35.71 -48.63
N GLY A 789 42.42 -34.86 -49.39
CA GLY A 789 41.96 -33.45 -49.64
C GLY A 789 42.33 -32.43 -48.60
N GLY A 790 42.76 -32.88 -47.41
CA GLY A 790 43.14 -32.00 -46.32
C GLY A 790 44.47 -31.26 -46.58
N SER A 791 44.50 -29.98 -46.26
CA SER A 791 45.73 -29.18 -46.37
C SER A 791 45.87 -28.26 -45.14
N LEU A 792 47.12 -27.79 -44.96
CA LEU A 792 47.41 -26.64 -44.10
C LEU A 792 47.68 -25.41 -44.96
N SER A 793 47.70 -24.24 -44.38
CA SER A 793 48.09 -23.03 -45.08
C SER A 793 49.56 -23.11 -45.49
N SER A 794 49.82 -22.83 -46.75
CA SER A 794 51.18 -22.84 -47.29
C SER A 794 52.11 -21.74 -46.75
N THR A 795 51.52 -20.70 -46.17
CA THR A 795 52.26 -19.59 -45.54
C THR A 795 52.27 -19.66 -43.99
N GLY A 796 51.40 -20.49 -43.38
CA GLY A 796 51.30 -20.64 -41.96
C GLY A 796 52.43 -21.45 -41.36
N THR A 797 52.97 -21.05 -40.22
CA THR A 797 53.93 -21.83 -39.43
C THR A 797 53.25 -22.97 -38.73
N VAL A 798 53.94 -24.12 -38.57
CA VAL A 798 53.47 -25.24 -37.74
C VAL A 798 54.43 -25.44 -36.58
N ASN A 799 53.90 -25.41 -35.37
CA ASN A 799 54.67 -25.54 -34.14
C ASN A 799 54.16 -26.71 -33.30
N LEU A 800 54.99 -27.69 -33.01
CA LEU A 800 54.74 -28.86 -32.16
C LEU A 800 55.41 -28.61 -30.80
N VAL A 801 54.59 -28.47 -29.73
CA VAL A 801 55.10 -27.93 -28.46
C VAL A 801 55.56 -29.00 -27.49
N ASN A 802 54.72 -29.96 -27.14
CA ASN A 802 55.05 -30.94 -26.09
C ASN A 802 55.36 -32.30 -26.72
N ALA A 803 56.18 -33.12 -26.02
CA ALA A 803 56.45 -34.49 -26.36
C ALA A 803 55.15 -35.27 -26.64
N GLY A 804 55.08 -36.04 -27.74
CA GLY A 804 53.90 -36.75 -28.19
C GLY A 804 53.03 -35.95 -29.16
N ALA A 805 53.23 -34.62 -29.31
CA ALA A 805 52.51 -33.86 -30.33
C ALA A 805 52.92 -34.30 -31.71
N THR A 806 51.99 -34.66 -32.59
CA THR A 806 52.22 -35.24 -33.90
C THR A 806 51.48 -34.49 -35.01
N LEU A 807 52.19 -34.14 -36.05
CA LEU A 807 51.59 -33.77 -37.32
C LEU A 807 51.65 -35.02 -38.22
N ASP A 808 50.49 -35.53 -38.64
CA ASP A 808 50.40 -36.69 -39.52
C ASP A 808 49.80 -36.30 -40.87
N ILE A 809 50.65 -36.37 -41.92
CA ILE A 809 50.24 -36.12 -43.34
C ILE A 809 50.15 -37.40 -44.16
N SER A 810 50.31 -38.56 -43.50
CA SER A 810 50.46 -39.86 -44.23
C SER A 810 49.25 -40.27 -45.04
N ALA A 811 48.06 -39.95 -44.57
CA ALA A 811 46.78 -40.27 -45.22
C ALA A 811 46.28 -39.13 -46.13
N GLY A 812 47.04 -38.04 -46.27
CA GLY A 812 46.66 -36.85 -47.02
C GLY A 812 47.39 -36.85 -48.41
N SER A 813 47.70 -35.65 -48.84
CA SER A 813 48.51 -35.36 -50.02
C SER A 813 49.77 -34.59 -49.62
N ALA A 814 50.67 -34.31 -50.57
CA ALA A 814 51.84 -33.47 -50.35
C ALA A 814 51.46 -32.12 -49.80
N GLN A 815 52.13 -31.69 -48.73
CA GLN A 815 51.82 -30.49 -48.01
C GLN A 815 52.88 -29.41 -48.17
N SER A 816 52.42 -28.17 -48.19
CA SER A 816 53.28 -26.99 -48.06
C SER A 816 52.90 -26.21 -46.84
N ILE A 817 53.83 -25.83 -45.97
CA ILE A 817 53.71 -24.99 -44.84
C ILE A 817 54.73 -23.85 -44.80
N GLY A 818 54.54 -22.79 -44.01
CA GLY A 818 55.53 -21.71 -43.99
C GLY A 818 56.86 -22.12 -43.37
N ALA A 819 56.83 -22.62 -42.11
CA ALA A 819 57.99 -23.12 -41.41
C ALA A 819 57.59 -24.21 -40.39
N LEU A 820 58.52 -25.05 -39.99
CA LEU A 820 58.27 -26.11 -39.02
C LEU A 820 59.09 -25.87 -37.71
N SER A 821 58.40 -25.83 -36.54
CA SER A 821 59.08 -25.78 -35.26
C SER A 821 58.59 -26.93 -34.36
N GLY A 822 59.42 -27.37 -33.45
CA GLY A 822 58.98 -28.39 -32.53
C GLY A 822 60.05 -28.83 -31.54
N GLY A 823 59.62 -29.17 -30.31
CA GLY A 823 60.44 -29.64 -29.23
C GLY A 823 60.90 -31.12 -29.44
N VAL A 824 61.81 -31.58 -28.55
CA VAL A 824 62.19 -32.99 -28.44
C VAL A 824 60.97 -33.86 -28.07
N GLY A 825 60.81 -35.00 -28.68
CA GLY A 825 59.69 -35.92 -28.45
C GLY A 825 58.44 -35.59 -29.31
N THR A 826 58.49 -34.58 -30.16
CA THR A 826 57.44 -34.30 -31.18
C THR A 826 57.70 -35.08 -32.40
N SER A 827 56.71 -35.31 -33.28
CA SER A 827 56.86 -36.07 -34.51
C SER A 827 56.07 -35.49 -35.67
N VAL A 828 56.64 -35.69 -36.87
CA VAL A 828 55.97 -35.51 -38.14
C VAL A 828 55.96 -36.83 -38.89
N SER A 829 54.78 -37.33 -39.26
CA SER A 829 54.57 -38.53 -40.04
C SER A 829 54.30 -38.13 -41.49
N LEU A 830 55.23 -38.37 -42.42
CA LEU A 830 55.09 -38.03 -43.83
C LEU A 830 54.28 -39.09 -44.62
N GLY A 831 54.30 -40.36 -44.17
CA GLY A 831 53.86 -41.46 -45.00
C GLY A 831 54.69 -41.48 -46.31
N ALA A 832 54.01 -41.46 -47.44
CA ALA A 832 54.65 -41.33 -48.78
C ALA A 832 54.68 -39.90 -49.33
N ASN A 833 54.16 -38.92 -48.51
CA ASN A 833 53.90 -37.55 -49.00
C ASN A 833 55.14 -36.65 -48.82
N ALA A 834 55.28 -35.66 -49.69
CA ALA A 834 56.26 -34.59 -49.50
C ALA A 834 55.78 -33.49 -48.54
N LEU A 835 56.67 -32.98 -47.68
CA LEU A 835 56.43 -31.76 -46.89
C LEU A 835 57.38 -30.68 -47.45
N THR A 836 56.76 -29.55 -47.88
CA THR A 836 57.48 -28.39 -48.40
C THR A 836 57.45 -27.28 -47.35
N LEU A 837 58.58 -26.70 -46.97
CA LEU A 837 58.73 -25.53 -46.15
C LEU A 837 58.98 -24.32 -47.01
N GLY A 838 57.93 -23.59 -47.38
CA GLY A 838 57.95 -22.55 -48.43
C GLY A 838 57.86 -21.08 -47.87
N GLY A 839 57.90 -20.87 -46.55
CA GLY A 839 57.73 -19.54 -46.00
C GLY A 839 59.03 -18.73 -45.82
N THR A 840 58.89 -17.50 -45.38
CA THR A 840 59.98 -16.60 -44.98
C THR A 840 60.35 -16.68 -43.50
N ALA A 841 59.50 -17.33 -42.69
CA ALA A 841 59.74 -17.52 -41.25
C ALA A 841 60.80 -18.61 -41.01
N SER A 842 61.62 -18.40 -40.00
CA SER A 842 62.62 -19.44 -39.57
C SER A 842 61.92 -20.39 -38.56
N GLY A 843 62.35 -21.66 -38.61
CA GLY A 843 61.87 -22.71 -37.72
C GLY A 843 63.00 -23.55 -37.12
N THR A 844 62.80 -24.06 -35.89
CA THR A 844 63.66 -25.03 -35.26
C THR A 844 62.82 -26.25 -34.89
N PHE A 845 63.17 -27.40 -35.45
CA PHE A 845 62.52 -28.67 -35.17
C PHE A 845 63.50 -29.67 -34.60
N SER A 846 63.22 -30.02 -33.33
CA SER A 846 64.06 -30.97 -32.57
C SER A 846 63.41 -32.36 -32.40
N GLY A 847 62.20 -32.52 -32.99
CA GLY A 847 61.44 -33.76 -33.03
C GLY A 847 61.95 -34.70 -34.18
N THR A 848 61.14 -35.75 -34.42
CA THR A 848 61.45 -36.73 -35.46
C THR A 848 60.57 -36.61 -36.69
N ILE A 849 61.06 -36.53 -37.88
CA ILE A 849 60.36 -36.65 -39.15
C ILE A 849 60.52 -38.04 -39.67
N GLY A 850 59.45 -38.78 -39.96
CA GLY A 850 59.48 -40.14 -40.44
C GLY A 850 58.54 -40.39 -41.58
N GLY A 851 58.75 -41.51 -42.33
CA GLY A 851 58.02 -41.98 -43.50
C GLY A 851 58.87 -42.15 -44.75
N THR A 852 58.24 -42.51 -45.88
CA THR A 852 58.93 -42.68 -47.16
C THR A 852 58.88 -41.40 -48.03
N GLY A 853 58.15 -40.38 -47.54
CA GLY A 853 58.05 -39.07 -48.22
C GLY A 853 59.33 -38.24 -48.12
N SER A 854 59.35 -37.09 -48.74
CA SER A 854 60.49 -36.18 -48.79
C SER A 854 60.25 -34.85 -48.06
N LEU A 855 61.38 -34.20 -47.71
CA LEU A 855 61.33 -32.83 -47.15
C LEU A 855 61.89 -31.85 -48.20
N THR A 856 61.23 -30.77 -48.48
CA THR A 856 61.68 -29.74 -49.47
C THR A 856 61.74 -28.38 -48.77
N LEU A 857 62.86 -27.69 -48.83
CA LEU A 857 63.01 -26.28 -48.48
C LEU A 857 62.89 -25.43 -49.73
N ALA A 858 61.83 -24.61 -49.81
CA ALA A 858 61.56 -23.72 -50.95
C ALA A 858 61.34 -22.27 -50.55
N GLY A 859 61.38 -22.00 -49.27
CA GLY A 859 61.24 -20.65 -48.70
C GLY A 859 62.58 -19.98 -48.44
N THR A 860 62.55 -18.67 -48.03
CA THR A 860 63.81 -17.91 -47.78
C THR A 860 64.19 -17.92 -46.30
N GLY A 861 63.36 -18.53 -45.41
CA GLY A 861 63.63 -18.66 -43.97
C GLY A 861 64.77 -19.68 -43.69
N THR A 862 65.21 -19.67 -42.41
CA THR A 862 66.19 -20.65 -41.94
C THR A 862 65.41 -21.79 -41.23
N GLN A 863 65.64 -23.03 -41.68
CA GLN A 863 65.12 -24.21 -41.02
C GLN A 863 66.25 -24.95 -40.29
N THR A 864 66.13 -25.09 -38.97
CA THR A 864 67.07 -25.90 -38.18
C THR A 864 66.42 -27.23 -37.88
N LEU A 865 67.17 -28.35 -38.15
CA LEU A 865 66.76 -29.71 -37.83
C LEU A 865 67.70 -30.32 -36.80
N ASN A 866 67.26 -30.44 -35.56
CA ASN A 866 68.06 -31.01 -34.47
C ASN A 866 67.75 -32.50 -34.19
N GLY A 867 66.63 -33.01 -34.75
CA GLY A 867 66.17 -34.37 -34.53
C GLY A 867 66.83 -35.38 -35.39
N ALA A 868 66.92 -36.63 -34.90
CA ALA A 868 67.28 -37.79 -35.70
C ALA A 868 66.10 -38.22 -36.56
N ASN A 869 66.03 -37.76 -37.81
CA ASN A 869 64.94 -38.03 -38.74
C ASN A 869 65.12 -39.41 -39.42
N THR A 870 64.01 -40.05 -39.76
CA THR A 870 63.99 -41.42 -40.35
C THR A 870 63.28 -41.46 -41.73
N TYR A 871 62.91 -40.29 -42.30
CA TYR A 871 62.30 -40.27 -43.63
C TYR A 871 63.27 -40.70 -44.70
N THR A 872 62.75 -41.39 -45.72
CA THR A 872 63.63 -42.02 -46.80
C THR A 872 63.53 -41.34 -48.13
N GLY A 873 62.61 -40.44 -48.38
CA GLY A 873 62.38 -39.83 -49.71
C GLY A 873 63.30 -38.66 -50.01
N GLY A 874 64.33 -38.40 -49.18
CA GLY A 874 65.36 -37.40 -49.42
C GLY A 874 64.98 -35.99 -49.05
N THR A 875 65.96 -35.08 -49.06
CA THR A 875 65.84 -33.68 -48.73
C THR A 875 66.11 -32.81 -49.95
N ASN A 876 65.18 -31.95 -50.35
CA ASN A 876 65.40 -31.03 -51.46
C ASN A 876 65.65 -29.62 -50.95
N LEU A 877 66.82 -29.08 -51.10
CA LEU A 877 67.19 -27.74 -50.65
C LEU A 877 67.18 -26.78 -51.86
N ASN A 878 66.04 -26.17 -52.17
CA ASN A 878 65.82 -25.32 -53.33
C ASN A 878 66.11 -23.85 -53.06
N SER A 879 65.94 -23.38 -51.82
CA SER A 879 66.25 -22.01 -51.42
C SER A 879 66.32 -21.91 -49.88
N GLY A 880 66.74 -20.76 -49.32
CA GLY A 880 66.85 -20.48 -47.91
C GLY A 880 68.05 -21.12 -47.22
N SER A 881 67.99 -21.34 -45.92
CA SER A 881 69.07 -21.90 -45.12
C SER A 881 68.60 -23.13 -44.33
N LEU A 882 69.36 -24.21 -44.45
CA LEU A 882 69.16 -25.45 -43.69
C LEU A 882 70.30 -25.61 -42.66
N VAL A 883 69.98 -25.65 -41.36
CA VAL A 883 70.99 -25.86 -40.32
C VAL A 883 70.76 -27.23 -39.70
N LEU A 884 71.77 -28.04 -39.66
CA LEU A 884 71.78 -29.40 -39.12
C LEU A 884 72.32 -29.41 -37.69
N GLY A 885 71.62 -30.04 -36.78
CA GLY A 885 72.02 -30.22 -35.40
C GLY A 885 72.16 -31.68 -34.96
N ASN A 886 71.99 -32.62 -35.89
CA ASN A 886 72.09 -34.06 -35.65
C ASN A 886 72.60 -34.81 -36.87
N ASN A 887 73.34 -35.86 -36.69
CA ASN A 887 73.88 -36.69 -37.77
C ASN A 887 72.79 -37.31 -38.67
N GLY A 888 71.66 -37.61 -38.11
CA GLY A 888 70.45 -38.10 -38.82
C GLY A 888 69.47 -37.01 -39.25
N ALA A 889 69.83 -35.74 -39.19
CA ALA A 889 68.91 -34.63 -39.49
C ALA A 889 68.24 -34.67 -40.84
N LEU A 890 68.92 -35.22 -41.85
CA LEU A 890 68.48 -35.37 -43.23
C LEU A 890 67.70 -36.66 -43.51
N GLY A 891 67.44 -37.51 -42.53
CA GLY A 891 66.94 -38.86 -42.77
C GLY A 891 67.94 -39.75 -43.50
N SER A 892 67.44 -40.76 -44.23
CA SER A 892 68.32 -41.68 -44.96
C SER A 892 68.33 -41.46 -46.47
N GLY A 893 67.52 -40.57 -47.04
CA GLY A 893 67.46 -40.30 -48.45
C GLY A 893 68.52 -39.28 -48.91
N ALA A 894 68.66 -39.09 -50.23
CA ALA A 894 69.64 -38.14 -50.81
C ALA A 894 69.35 -36.69 -50.47
N LEU A 895 70.38 -35.87 -50.32
CA LEU A 895 70.28 -34.40 -50.25
C LEU A 895 70.42 -33.83 -51.69
N ASN A 896 69.35 -33.19 -52.20
CA ASN A 896 69.37 -32.56 -53.52
C ASN A 896 69.39 -31.02 -53.31
N VAL A 897 70.42 -30.36 -53.82
CA VAL A 897 70.51 -28.90 -53.78
C VAL A 897 70.11 -28.39 -55.18
N GLY A 898 68.89 -27.87 -55.29
CA GLY A 898 68.24 -27.45 -56.54
C GLY A 898 68.35 -25.96 -56.87
N GLY A 899 68.83 -25.11 -55.93
CA GLY A 899 68.95 -23.68 -56.10
C GLY A 899 70.01 -23.02 -55.24
N ALA A 900 69.98 -21.65 -55.16
CA ALA A 900 70.86 -20.90 -54.31
C ALA A 900 70.36 -21.02 -52.87
N ALA A 901 71.01 -21.85 -52.12
CA ALA A 901 70.63 -22.13 -50.70
C ALA A 901 71.85 -22.32 -49.83
N THR A 902 71.72 -22.24 -48.53
CA THR A 902 72.74 -22.42 -47.49
C THR A 902 72.51 -23.70 -46.74
N LEU A 903 73.54 -24.52 -46.60
CA LEU A 903 73.57 -25.62 -45.66
C LEU A 903 74.57 -25.30 -44.56
N ASP A 904 74.17 -25.35 -43.31
CA ASP A 904 75.04 -25.05 -42.15
C ASP A 904 74.85 -26.10 -41.05
N THR A 905 75.69 -26.08 -40.06
CA THR A 905 75.62 -26.98 -38.92
C THR A 905 75.80 -26.20 -37.62
N ASN A 906 75.04 -26.52 -36.54
CA ASN A 906 75.21 -25.94 -35.26
C ASN A 906 75.90 -26.89 -34.28
N ALA A 907 76.43 -27.99 -34.72
CA ALA A 907 77.22 -29.01 -33.98
C ALA A 907 78.23 -29.65 -34.86
N SER A 908 79.23 -30.36 -34.31
CA SER A 908 80.13 -31.18 -35.06
C SER A 908 79.43 -32.45 -35.53
N LEU A 909 79.17 -32.55 -36.88
CA LEU A 909 78.33 -33.59 -37.46
C LEU A 909 79.07 -34.36 -38.51
N SER A 910 78.65 -35.64 -38.70
CA SER A 910 78.98 -36.46 -39.85
C SER A 910 77.65 -36.86 -40.51
N VAL A 911 77.41 -36.32 -41.67
CA VAL A 911 76.22 -36.61 -42.50
C VAL A 911 76.55 -37.58 -43.62
N GLY A 912 75.87 -38.72 -43.64
CA GLY A 912 76.19 -39.80 -44.65
C GLY A 912 75.25 -39.82 -45.87
N ASN A 913 74.45 -38.76 -46.09
CA ASN A 913 73.52 -38.72 -47.25
C ASN A 913 74.24 -38.50 -48.58
N ALA A 914 73.71 -39.16 -49.60
CA ALA A 914 74.25 -39.01 -50.95
C ALA A 914 73.90 -37.68 -51.64
#